data_ffe21d07ff4ea9ab1f6adc00bfc69792
#
_entry.id   ffe21d07ff4ea9ab1f6adc00bfc69792
#
_cell.length_a   1.000
_cell.length_b   1.000
_cell.length_c   1.000
_cell.angle_alpha   90.00
_cell.angle_beta   90.00
_cell.angle_gamma   90.00
#
_symmetry.space_group_name_H-M   'P 1'
#
loop_
_entity.id
_entity.type
_entity.pdbx_description
1 polymer ?
#
loop_
_entity_poly.entity_id
_entity_poly.type
_entity_poly.pdbx_seq_one_letter_code
_entity_poly.pdbx_strand_id
1 'polypeptide(L)'
;MINQELLNPKSIAIIGGSNNVHKPGGAVVRNLLSGGYSGTLRIVNPKEDEVQGIKVFHDARELPPTELAILVVAAKYCPEYVELLAKEKQTRAFIIISAGFSEETHEGAVLEQKILDICQQYGAALIGPNCIGLLNRNHHSVFTKPIPKLNPNGVDFVSGSGATAVFILESAVIKGLQFNSVWSIGNGKQIGIEDVLQHFDEHFNPETDSKVKLLYIENISNPDKLLYHASNLIRKGCRIAAIKAGSSESGSRAASSHTGAIASSDSAVEALFRKAGIVRCFSREELTTVGCIFTLPELKGRNFAIVTHAGGPGVMLTDALSKGGLNVPKIEGPEADELKAKLFPGSAVANPIDILATGTAEQLGIAIDYCEHQFKDIDAIAVIYGTPGLTQLYEAYEVLHQKMLECKKPIFPILPSLHTAGPEVAEFLQKGHVNFSDEVTLATALSQIMRTPKPAPPEVQLYGINIPKLHKIILGIEDNGYVPPQTVRDILSCAGIPLVPEMVSTSKEELTAFAQKVGYPVVAKVVGPVHKSDVGGVALNIRTPEHLALEFDRMMSIKDVTGVMVQKMLKGTELFIGAKYEERFGHVVLCGLGGIFVEVLKDVSSGLAPLSYGEAYSMIHSLRGYKILKGTRGQQGINEEKYAEIIVRLSTLLRFATEIKEMDINPLLADENDVVVVDARILIEK
;
A
#
# COMPACT_ATOMS: atom_id res chain seq x y z
N MET A 1 -8.09 10.86 21.12
CA MET A 1 -8.91 9.61 21.25
C MET A 1 -10.25 9.87 20.60
N ILE A 2 -10.71 9.01 19.68
CA ILE A 2 -12.02 9.15 19.02
C ILE A 2 -13.11 8.81 20.06
N ASN A 3 -14.10 9.68 20.24
CA ASN A 3 -15.15 9.57 21.25
C ASN A 3 -16.56 9.64 20.64
N GLN A 4 -17.58 9.41 21.45
CA GLN A 4 -18.97 9.41 21.01
C GLN A 4 -19.46 10.80 20.63
N GLU A 5 -18.94 11.84 21.26
CA GLU A 5 -19.26 13.25 20.96
C GLU A 5 -18.80 13.64 19.56
N LEU A 6 -17.76 12.97 19.02
CA LEU A 6 -17.34 13.13 17.63
C LEU A 6 -18.20 12.29 16.67
N LEU A 7 -18.53 11.06 17.04
CA LEU A 7 -19.18 10.10 16.14
C LEU A 7 -20.70 10.24 16.05
N ASN A 8 -21.34 10.56 17.16
CA ASN A 8 -22.79 10.64 17.28
C ASN A 8 -23.20 11.74 18.29
N PRO A 9 -22.85 13.00 18.02
CA PRO A 9 -23.14 14.11 18.90
C PRO A 9 -24.66 14.36 19.02
N LYS A 10 -25.14 14.64 20.23
CA LYS A 10 -26.51 15.09 20.48
C LYS A 10 -26.68 16.58 20.18
N SER A 11 -25.59 17.33 20.16
CA SER A 11 -25.58 18.75 19.84
C SER A 11 -24.32 19.14 19.10
N ILE A 12 -24.48 19.95 18.05
CA ILE A 12 -23.40 20.49 17.23
C ILE A 12 -23.48 22.03 17.24
N ALA A 13 -22.37 22.70 17.53
CA ALA A 13 -22.21 24.14 17.33
C ALA A 13 -21.33 24.43 16.12
N ILE A 14 -21.78 25.31 15.22
CA ILE A 14 -20.98 25.79 14.09
C ILE A 14 -20.52 27.22 14.40
N ILE A 15 -19.22 27.39 14.60
CA ILE A 15 -18.61 28.70 14.82
C ILE A 15 -18.24 29.30 13.47
N GLY A 16 -18.96 30.34 13.05
CA GLY A 16 -18.82 30.96 11.72
C GLY A 16 -19.80 30.41 10.67
N GLY A 17 -20.92 29.83 11.12
CA GLY A 17 -22.02 29.47 10.20
C GLY A 17 -22.59 30.68 9.45
N SER A 18 -23.11 30.50 8.22
CA SER A 18 -23.53 31.58 7.33
C SER A 18 -24.69 31.18 6.42
N ASN A 19 -25.47 32.17 6.01
CA ASN A 19 -26.50 32.01 4.97
C ASN A 19 -25.89 31.77 3.57
N ASN A 20 -24.63 32.17 3.35
CA ASN A 20 -23.98 31.95 2.07
C ASN A 20 -23.51 30.52 1.93
N VAL A 21 -24.29 29.70 1.25
CA VAL A 21 -23.99 28.25 1.00
C VAL A 21 -22.78 28.00 0.11
N HIS A 22 -22.20 29.02 -0.51
CA HIS A 22 -20.96 28.95 -1.28
C HIS A 22 -19.70 29.20 -0.42
N LYS A 23 -19.89 29.54 0.86
CA LYS A 23 -18.80 29.60 1.85
C LYS A 23 -18.81 28.34 2.71
N PRO A 24 -17.64 27.89 3.22
CA PRO A 24 -17.56 26.67 4.03
C PRO A 24 -18.57 26.64 5.19
N GLY A 25 -18.70 27.73 5.97
CA GLY A 25 -19.65 27.79 7.09
C GLY A 25 -21.11 27.61 6.68
N GLY A 26 -21.54 28.18 5.54
CA GLY A 26 -22.89 27.98 5.02
C GLY A 26 -23.09 26.58 4.41
N ALA A 27 -22.07 26.04 3.77
CA ALA A 27 -22.12 24.71 3.19
C ALA A 27 -22.25 23.62 4.27
N VAL A 28 -21.53 23.74 5.40
CA VAL A 28 -21.67 22.82 6.55
C VAL A 28 -23.08 22.83 7.12
N VAL A 29 -23.65 24.04 7.33
CA VAL A 29 -25.05 24.17 7.82
C VAL A 29 -26.01 23.44 6.87
N ARG A 30 -25.93 23.75 5.58
CA ARG A 30 -26.75 23.09 4.55
C ARG A 30 -26.61 21.57 4.56
N ASN A 31 -25.38 21.07 4.63
CA ASN A 31 -25.12 19.64 4.57
C ASN A 31 -25.62 18.89 5.81
N LEU A 32 -25.53 19.48 6.99
CA LEU A 32 -26.12 18.95 8.23
C LEU A 32 -27.64 18.90 8.15
N LEU A 33 -28.28 19.99 7.69
CA LEU A 33 -29.74 20.05 7.53
C LEU A 33 -30.23 19.05 6.47
N SER A 34 -29.64 19.05 5.28
CA SER A 34 -30.02 18.13 4.21
C SER A 34 -29.67 16.67 4.51
N GLY A 35 -28.69 16.41 5.36
CA GLY A 35 -28.31 15.08 5.82
C GLY A 35 -29.20 14.54 6.94
N GLY A 36 -30.21 15.31 7.38
CA GLY A 36 -31.17 14.85 8.38
C GLY A 36 -30.58 14.70 9.79
N TYR A 37 -29.61 15.54 10.17
CA TYR A 37 -29.08 15.52 11.52
C TYR A 37 -30.20 15.69 12.55
N SER A 38 -30.36 14.72 13.43
CA SER A 38 -31.47 14.64 14.37
C SER A 38 -31.21 15.35 15.72
N GLY A 39 -29.96 15.72 15.99
CA GLY A 39 -29.56 16.42 17.21
C GLY A 39 -29.84 17.93 17.15
N THR A 40 -29.43 18.63 18.20
CA THR A 40 -29.58 20.09 18.27
C THR A 40 -28.46 20.79 17.52
N LEU A 41 -28.81 21.54 16.47
CA LEU A 41 -27.87 22.38 15.72
C LEU A 41 -27.91 23.82 16.26
N ARG A 42 -26.75 24.38 16.55
CA ARG A 42 -26.52 25.73 17.04
C ARG A 42 -25.54 26.46 16.15
N ILE A 43 -25.72 27.72 15.93
CA ILE A 43 -24.87 28.53 15.06
C ILE A 43 -24.37 29.75 15.82
N VAL A 44 -23.12 30.07 15.70
CA VAL A 44 -22.52 31.30 16.22
C VAL A 44 -22.06 32.16 15.05
N ASN A 45 -22.64 33.35 14.95
CA ASN A 45 -22.24 34.36 13.97
C ASN A 45 -22.54 35.78 14.54
N PRO A 46 -21.55 36.66 14.66
CA PRO A 46 -21.75 38.00 15.27
C PRO A 46 -22.52 38.97 14.41
N LYS A 47 -22.90 38.62 13.15
CA LYS A 47 -23.50 39.53 12.18
C LYS A 47 -24.90 39.14 11.73
N GLU A 48 -25.30 37.91 11.89
CA GLU A 48 -26.55 37.35 11.39
C GLU A 48 -27.44 36.96 12.58
N ASP A 49 -28.76 37.26 12.52
CA ASP A 49 -29.72 36.87 13.56
C ASP A 49 -30.27 35.45 13.32
N GLU A 50 -30.30 35.07 12.04
CA GLU A 50 -30.78 33.78 11.58
C GLU A 50 -29.93 33.25 10.43
N VAL A 51 -29.60 31.96 10.44
CA VAL A 51 -28.88 31.27 9.37
C VAL A 51 -29.63 30.01 8.95
N GLN A 52 -30.11 30.00 7.72
CA GLN A 52 -30.84 28.89 7.10
C GLN A 52 -31.99 28.35 7.97
N GLY A 53 -32.75 29.25 8.58
CA GLY A 53 -33.90 28.93 9.45
C GLY A 53 -33.55 28.64 10.91
N ILE A 54 -32.29 28.78 11.30
CA ILE A 54 -31.82 28.54 12.68
C ILE A 54 -31.45 29.87 13.33
N LYS A 55 -32.02 30.13 14.52
CA LYS A 55 -31.66 31.30 15.32
C LYS A 55 -30.19 31.22 15.76
N VAL A 56 -29.51 32.34 15.61
CA VAL A 56 -28.07 32.46 15.84
C VAL A 56 -27.75 32.97 17.24
N PHE A 57 -26.61 32.52 17.81
CA PHE A 57 -25.97 33.14 18.95
C PHE A 57 -24.92 34.13 18.44
N HIS A 58 -24.86 35.31 18.98
CA HIS A 58 -23.89 36.32 18.54
C HIS A 58 -22.50 36.13 19.17
N ASP A 59 -22.43 35.50 20.33
CA ASP A 59 -21.19 35.13 21.04
C ASP A 59 -21.25 33.66 21.46
N ALA A 60 -20.12 32.95 21.33
CA ALA A 60 -20.00 31.57 21.77
C ALA A 60 -20.20 31.39 23.28
N ARG A 61 -20.02 32.47 24.07
CA ARG A 61 -20.29 32.47 25.51
C ARG A 61 -21.80 32.30 25.83
N GLU A 62 -22.67 32.60 24.90
CA GLU A 62 -24.13 32.43 25.03
C GLU A 62 -24.59 30.99 24.81
N LEU A 63 -23.72 30.14 24.20
CA LEU A 63 -24.07 28.75 23.92
C LEU A 63 -24.34 27.97 25.21
N PRO A 64 -25.36 27.12 25.23
CA PRO A 64 -25.49 26.07 26.25
C PRO A 64 -24.42 24.99 26.02
N PRO A 65 -24.20 24.04 26.97
CA PRO A 65 -23.30 22.90 26.79
C PRO A 65 -23.53 22.20 25.45
N THR A 66 -22.43 21.92 24.72
CA THR A 66 -22.49 21.42 23.34
C THR A 66 -21.38 20.36 23.12
N GLU A 67 -21.74 19.22 22.58
CA GLU A 67 -20.86 18.06 22.49
C GLU A 67 -19.78 18.20 21.39
N LEU A 68 -20.18 18.61 20.18
CA LEU A 68 -19.29 18.82 19.03
C LEU A 68 -19.28 20.28 18.60
N ALA A 69 -18.11 20.85 18.36
CA ALA A 69 -17.97 22.15 17.72
C ALA A 69 -17.23 22.05 16.37
N ILE A 70 -17.80 22.71 15.35
CA ILE A 70 -17.21 22.83 14.02
C ILE A 70 -16.75 24.28 13.85
N LEU A 71 -15.43 24.48 13.71
CA LEU A 71 -14.84 25.80 13.57
C LEU A 71 -14.58 26.14 12.11
N VAL A 72 -15.17 27.24 11.65
CA VAL A 72 -15.03 27.78 10.29
C VAL A 72 -14.69 29.28 10.39
N VAL A 73 -13.69 29.59 11.19
CA VAL A 73 -13.19 30.94 11.46
C VAL A 73 -11.69 31.00 11.19
N ALA A 74 -11.10 32.21 11.05
CA ALA A 74 -9.67 32.33 10.80
C ALA A 74 -8.85 31.65 11.90
N ALA A 75 -7.74 31.01 11.52
CA ALA A 75 -6.89 30.18 12.39
C ALA A 75 -6.50 30.84 13.72
N LYS A 76 -6.18 32.13 13.69
CA LYS A 76 -5.79 32.91 14.88
C LYS A 76 -6.85 32.94 16.00
N TYR A 77 -8.12 32.75 15.68
CA TYR A 77 -9.22 32.72 16.66
C TYR A 77 -9.53 31.31 17.18
N CYS A 78 -9.10 30.26 16.48
CA CYS A 78 -9.44 28.89 16.84
C CYS A 78 -9.00 28.49 18.26
N PRO A 79 -7.77 28.80 18.74
CA PRO A 79 -7.39 28.43 20.10
C PRO A 79 -8.29 29.01 21.18
N GLU A 80 -8.72 30.28 21.04
CA GLU A 80 -9.62 30.94 22.00
C GLU A 80 -11.00 30.26 22.02
N TYR A 81 -11.58 29.97 20.85
CA TYR A 81 -12.85 29.24 20.78
C TYR A 81 -12.76 27.83 21.33
N VAL A 82 -11.68 27.09 21.02
CA VAL A 82 -11.50 25.72 21.54
C VAL A 82 -11.39 25.73 23.07
N GLU A 83 -10.61 26.67 23.64
CA GLU A 83 -10.47 26.81 25.10
C GLU A 83 -11.82 27.17 25.77
N LEU A 84 -12.51 28.19 25.27
CA LEU A 84 -13.82 28.61 25.75
C LEU A 84 -14.83 27.46 25.75
N LEU A 85 -14.94 26.76 24.61
CA LEU A 85 -15.93 25.71 24.41
C LEU A 85 -15.60 24.47 25.24
N ALA A 86 -14.33 24.06 25.30
CA ALA A 86 -13.90 22.91 26.11
C ALA A 86 -14.10 23.16 27.60
N LYS A 87 -13.77 24.37 28.08
CA LYS A 87 -13.79 24.76 29.50
C LYS A 87 -15.20 25.06 29.99
N GLU A 88 -15.94 25.92 29.26
CA GLU A 88 -17.21 26.48 29.74
C GLU A 88 -18.45 25.80 29.19
N LYS A 89 -18.35 25.19 27.98
CA LYS A 89 -19.47 24.54 27.29
C LYS A 89 -19.38 23.02 27.27
N GLN A 90 -18.40 22.45 27.94
CA GLN A 90 -18.19 21.00 28.08
C GLN A 90 -18.04 20.29 26.71
N THR A 91 -17.56 21.01 25.67
CA THR A 91 -17.33 20.43 24.36
C THR A 91 -16.19 19.44 24.40
N ARG A 92 -16.42 18.25 23.86
CA ARG A 92 -15.46 17.13 23.89
C ARG A 92 -15.10 16.61 22.50
N ALA A 93 -15.60 17.28 21.45
CA ALA A 93 -15.18 17.00 20.09
C ALA A 93 -15.08 18.30 19.28
N PHE A 94 -14.06 18.38 18.44
CA PHE A 94 -13.80 19.50 17.56
C PHE A 94 -13.49 19.03 16.15
N ILE A 95 -14.05 19.74 15.16
CA ILE A 95 -13.67 19.64 13.75
C ILE A 95 -13.24 21.05 13.31
N ILE A 96 -11.98 21.23 12.94
CA ILE A 96 -11.45 22.52 12.51
C ILE A 96 -11.22 22.48 11.00
N ILE A 97 -12.13 23.14 10.27
CA ILE A 97 -12.10 23.19 8.81
C ILE A 97 -11.06 24.20 8.31
N SER A 98 -10.85 25.26 9.05
CA SER A 98 -9.97 26.36 8.67
C SER A 98 -8.53 25.92 8.38
N ALA A 99 -7.90 26.52 7.39
CA ALA A 99 -6.47 26.49 7.09
C ALA A 99 -5.74 27.67 7.75
N GLY A 100 -4.42 27.72 7.63
CA GLY A 100 -3.54 28.75 8.20
C GLY A 100 -2.81 28.27 9.45
N PHE A 101 -2.49 26.97 9.51
CA PHE A 101 -1.79 26.34 10.62
C PHE A 101 -0.39 25.86 10.20
N SER A 102 0.05 24.70 10.65
CA SER A 102 1.40 24.18 10.37
C SER A 102 1.70 23.98 8.89
N GLU A 103 0.70 23.84 8.05
CA GLU A 103 0.84 23.74 6.59
C GLU A 103 1.23 25.06 5.92
N GLU A 104 1.02 26.21 6.57
CA GLU A 104 1.31 27.52 5.97
C GLU A 104 2.50 28.22 6.64
N THR A 105 2.54 28.28 7.98
CA THR A 105 3.54 29.08 8.70
C THR A 105 3.98 28.45 10.02
N HIS A 106 5.12 28.91 10.53
CA HIS A 106 5.60 28.53 11.86
C HIS A 106 4.66 29.02 12.98
N GLU A 107 4.11 30.24 12.84
CA GLU A 107 3.12 30.78 13.78
C GLU A 107 1.86 29.92 13.77
N GLY A 108 1.44 29.45 12.60
CA GLY A 108 0.34 28.49 12.44
C GLY A 108 0.59 27.19 13.20
N ALA A 109 1.82 26.67 13.18
CA ALA A 109 2.19 25.48 13.94
C ALA A 109 2.09 25.70 15.46
N VAL A 110 2.40 26.91 15.97
CA VAL A 110 2.22 27.26 17.37
C VAL A 110 0.75 27.32 17.76
N LEU A 111 -0.12 27.86 16.90
CA LEU A 111 -1.57 27.85 17.12
C LEU A 111 -2.13 26.44 17.17
N GLU A 112 -1.69 25.58 16.24
CA GLU A 112 -2.07 24.18 16.18
C GLU A 112 -1.66 23.42 17.43
N GLN A 113 -0.42 23.61 17.91
CA GLN A 113 0.06 22.99 19.15
C GLN A 113 -0.76 23.44 20.36
N LYS A 114 -1.10 24.74 20.46
CA LYS A 114 -1.96 25.25 21.54
C LYS A 114 -3.34 24.59 21.53
N ILE A 115 -3.95 24.39 20.36
CA ILE A 115 -5.23 23.68 20.24
C ILE A 115 -5.09 22.23 20.72
N LEU A 116 -4.02 21.54 20.30
CA LEU A 116 -3.74 20.19 20.73
C LEU A 116 -3.63 20.06 22.24
N ASP A 117 -2.87 20.96 22.87
CA ASP A 117 -2.67 20.99 24.32
C ASP A 117 -4.01 21.17 25.06
N ILE A 118 -4.87 22.08 24.57
CA ILE A 118 -6.21 22.29 25.13
C ILE A 118 -7.05 21.02 24.98
N CYS A 119 -7.09 20.41 23.77
CA CYS A 119 -7.85 19.19 23.55
C CYS A 119 -7.37 18.04 24.47
N GLN A 120 -6.07 17.90 24.69
CA GLN A 120 -5.51 16.91 25.60
C GLN A 120 -5.89 17.20 27.07
N GLN A 121 -5.80 18.47 27.50
CA GLN A 121 -6.17 18.89 28.85
C GLN A 121 -7.62 18.56 29.19
N TYR A 122 -8.55 18.72 28.24
CA TYR A 122 -9.98 18.50 28.45
C TYR A 122 -10.48 17.14 27.95
N GLY A 123 -9.59 16.27 27.47
CA GLY A 123 -9.94 14.96 26.91
C GLY A 123 -10.83 15.04 25.67
N ALA A 124 -10.66 16.08 24.86
CA ALA A 124 -11.46 16.32 23.65
C ALA A 124 -10.83 15.68 22.42
N ALA A 125 -11.66 15.16 21.50
CA ALA A 125 -11.26 14.66 20.21
C ALA A 125 -11.12 15.82 19.20
N LEU A 126 -10.08 15.79 18.34
CA LEU A 126 -9.81 16.81 17.33
C LEU A 126 -9.58 16.19 15.96
N ILE A 127 -10.44 16.56 14.98
CA ILE A 127 -10.21 16.34 13.55
C ILE A 127 -9.76 17.65 12.93
N GLY A 128 -8.73 17.58 12.10
CA GLY A 128 -8.09 18.73 11.47
C GLY A 128 -6.91 19.27 12.31
N PRO A 129 -6.57 20.55 12.18
CA PRO A 129 -7.16 21.55 11.29
C PRO A 129 -6.93 21.26 9.79
N ASN A 130 -7.37 22.20 8.92
CA ASN A 130 -7.21 22.12 7.48
C ASN A 130 -7.85 20.85 6.87
N CYS A 131 -9.12 20.59 7.16
CA CYS A 131 -9.84 19.39 6.72
C CYS A 131 -11.18 19.76 6.07
N ILE A 132 -11.82 18.81 5.35
CA ILE A 132 -13.19 19.00 4.87
C ILE A 132 -14.24 18.57 5.91
N GLY A 133 -13.83 17.82 6.94
CA GLY A 133 -14.68 17.37 8.04
C GLY A 133 -14.92 15.86 8.07
N LEU A 134 -15.99 15.47 8.76
CA LEU A 134 -16.43 14.10 8.96
C LEU A 134 -17.84 13.90 8.39
N LEU A 135 -18.00 12.86 7.57
CA LEU A 135 -19.28 12.39 7.05
C LEU A 135 -19.54 10.97 7.55
N ASN A 136 -20.63 10.77 8.26
CA ASN A 136 -21.09 9.46 8.68
C ASN A 136 -22.62 9.41 8.72
N ARG A 137 -23.21 8.29 9.12
CA ARG A 137 -24.66 8.12 9.15
C ARG A 137 -25.38 9.00 10.20
N ASN A 138 -24.67 9.53 11.18
CA ASN A 138 -25.24 10.34 12.25
C ASN A 138 -25.21 11.83 11.94
N HIS A 139 -24.19 12.30 11.20
CA HIS A 139 -24.06 13.70 10.81
C HIS A 139 -23.20 13.92 9.56
N HIS A 140 -23.55 14.93 8.78
CA HIS A 140 -22.83 15.33 7.58
C HIS A 140 -22.01 16.61 7.84
N SER A 141 -21.03 16.51 8.74
CA SER A 141 -20.17 17.63 9.16
C SER A 141 -19.06 17.91 8.15
N VAL A 142 -19.41 18.12 6.88
CA VAL A 142 -18.52 18.43 5.77
C VAL A 142 -19.03 19.63 4.99
N PHE A 143 -18.12 20.42 4.40
CA PHE A 143 -18.52 21.58 3.58
C PHE A 143 -18.53 21.33 2.07
N THR A 144 -18.07 20.16 1.63
CA THR A 144 -17.85 19.84 0.21
C THR A 144 -19.02 19.08 -0.41
N LYS A 145 -18.96 18.94 -1.74
CA LYS A 145 -19.76 18.02 -2.57
C LYS A 145 -18.80 17.18 -3.41
N PRO A 146 -19.22 15.99 -3.92
CA PRO A 146 -20.54 15.38 -3.71
C PRO A 146 -20.70 14.83 -2.29
N ILE A 147 -21.96 14.69 -1.84
CA ILE A 147 -22.29 13.87 -0.67
C ILE A 147 -22.65 12.48 -1.21
N PRO A 148 -21.79 11.47 -1.00
CA PRO A 148 -22.07 10.12 -1.48
C PRO A 148 -23.25 9.48 -0.74
N LYS A 149 -23.90 8.51 -1.37
CA LYS A 149 -24.93 7.71 -0.72
C LYS A 149 -24.28 6.92 0.42
N LEU A 150 -24.80 7.08 1.62
CA LEU A 150 -24.32 6.34 2.79
C LEU A 150 -25.02 5.00 2.93
N ASN A 151 -24.24 3.96 3.21
CA ASN A 151 -24.69 2.59 3.39
C ASN A 151 -23.81 1.93 4.48
N PRO A 152 -24.38 1.22 5.46
CA PRO A 152 -23.61 0.48 6.47
C PRO A 152 -22.55 -0.45 5.91
N ASN A 153 -22.87 -1.10 4.78
CA ASN A 153 -21.95 -2.02 4.08
C ASN A 153 -21.07 -1.31 3.03
N GLY A 154 -21.17 0.02 2.91
CA GLY A 154 -20.32 0.84 2.06
C GLY A 154 -18.89 0.92 2.56
N VAL A 155 -18.10 1.76 1.93
CA VAL A 155 -16.67 1.92 2.22
C VAL A 155 -16.43 2.94 3.35
N ASP A 156 -15.49 2.67 4.25
CA ASP A 156 -14.90 3.71 5.08
C ASP A 156 -13.71 4.31 4.34
N PHE A 157 -13.76 5.61 4.12
CA PHE A 157 -12.71 6.34 3.44
C PHE A 157 -12.01 7.33 4.38
N VAL A 158 -10.69 7.23 4.50
CA VAL A 158 -9.86 8.11 5.35
C VAL A 158 -8.84 8.83 4.48
N SER A 159 -8.79 10.16 4.57
CA SER A 159 -7.91 10.99 3.75
C SER A 159 -7.18 12.05 4.57
N GLY A 160 -5.87 12.16 4.35
CA GLY A 160 -5.04 13.26 4.83
C GLY A 160 -5.26 14.56 4.06
N SER A 161 -5.76 14.49 2.82
CA SER A 161 -5.97 15.65 1.94
C SER A 161 -7.45 15.90 1.68
N GLY A 162 -7.89 17.11 1.97
CA GLY A 162 -9.28 17.53 1.72
C GLY A 162 -9.64 17.58 0.23
N ALA A 163 -8.83 18.24 -0.59
CA ALA A 163 -9.06 18.38 -2.02
C ALA A 163 -9.03 17.03 -2.75
N THR A 164 -8.02 16.19 -2.42
CA THR A 164 -7.91 14.85 -3.00
C THR A 164 -9.07 13.95 -2.59
N ALA A 165 -9.57 14.10 -1.35
CA ALA A 165 -10.76 13.37 -0.90
C ALA A 165 -11.98 13.67 -1.78
N VAL A 166 -12.23 14.94 -2.10
CA VAL A 166 -13.33 15.33 -2.99
C VAL A 166 -13.19 14.67 -4.36
N PHE A 167 -12.00 14.71 -4.96
CA PHE A 167 -11.77 14.11 -6.27
C PHE A 167 -11.85 12.57 -6.27
N ILE A 168 -11.53 11.92 -5.16
CA ILE A 168 -11.74 10.47 -4.99
C ILE A 168 -13.23 10.17 -4.88
N LEU A 169 -13.99 10.97 -4.12
CA LEU A 169 -15.45 10.83 -4.02
C LEU A 169 -16.14 11.03 -5.38
N GLU A 170 -15.74 12.03 -6.17
CA GLU A 170 -16.24 12.23 -7.54
C GLU A 170 -16.02 10.99 -8.41
N SER A 171 -14.78 10.43 -8.40
CA SER A 171 -14.45 9.22 -9.15
C SER A 171 -15.21 7.98 -8.66
N ALA A 172 -15.50 7.91 -7.36
CA ALA A 172 -16.18 6.77 -6.73
C ALA A 172 -17.69 6.77 -7.00
N VAL A 173 -18.34 7.92 -6.87
CA VAL A 173 -19.81 8.07 -7.02
C VAL A 173 -20.28 7.69 -8.41
N ILE A 174 -19.53 8.07 -9.45
CA ILE A 174 -19.88 7.71 -10.83
C ILE A 174 -19.78 6.22 -11.13
N LYS A 175 -19.03 5.46 -10.32
CA LYS A 175 -18.93 4.00 -10.38
C LYS A 175 -19.96 3.29 -9.51
N GLY A 176 -20.81 4.02 -8.79
CA GLY A 176 -21.80 3.46 -7.86
C GLY A 176 -21.27 3.06 -6.49
N LEU A 177 -20.00 3.40 -6.18
CA LEU A 177 -19.41 3.08 -4.88
C LEU A 177 -20.12 3.85 -3.77
N GLN A 178 -20.61 3.14 -2.76
CA GLN A 178 -21.31 3.70 -1.60
C GLN A 178 -20.36 3.74 -0.41
N PHE A 179 -20.61 4.66 0.53
CA PHE A 179 -19.74 4.88 1.68
C PHE A 179 -20.48 4.62 3.00
N ASN A 180 -19.78 4.10 3.99
CA ASN A 180 -20.23 4.07 5.37
C ASN A 180 -19.82 5.36 6.10
N SER A 181 -18.57 5.78 5.90
CA SER A 181 -18.05 7.03 6.45
C SER A 181 -16.94 7.63 5.59
N VAL A 182 -16.75 8.95 5.71
CA VAL A 182 -15.64 9.70 5.09
C VAL A 182 -14.98 10.56 6.14
N TRP A 183 -13.70 10.30 6.39
CA TRP A 183 -12.87 10.98 7.36
C TRP A 183 -11.83 11.82 6.65
N SER A 184 -11.95 13.13 6.71
CA SER A 184 -10.88 14.04 6.27
C SER A 184 -10.15 14.53 7.52
N ILE A 185 -8.96 13.99 7.76
CA ILE A 185 -8.21 14.29 8.98
C ILE A 185 -7.37 15.57 8.89
N GLY A 186 -7.22 16.16 7.68
CA GLY A 186 -6.40 17.36 7.48
C GLY A 186 -4.96 17.15 7.92
N ASN A 187 -4.41 18.08 8.72
CA ASN A 187 -3.05 17.99 9.25
C ASN A 187 -2.86 16.77 10.20
N GLY A 188 -3.93 16.16 10.69
CA GLY A 188 -3.91 14.93 11.48
C GLY A 188 -3.08 14.99 12.75
N LYS A 189 -3.09 16.14 13.44
CA LYS A 189 -2.18 16.38 14.57
C LYS A 189 -2.49 15.52 15.80
N GLN A 190 -3.77 15.28 16.10
CA GLN A 190 -4.21 14.41 17.18
C GLN A 190 -4.75 13.09 16.65
N ILE A 191 -5.64 13.15 15.65
CA ILE A 191 -6.25 11.99 15.03
C ILE A 191 -5.66 11.86 13.63
N GLY A 192 -4.70 10.95 13.48
CA GLY A 192 -4.09 10.52 12.22
C GLY A 192 -4.85 9.34 11.60
N ILE A 193 -4.37 8.87 10.44
CA ILE A 193 -4.92 7.68 9.77
C ILE A 193 -4.81 6.46 10.68
N GLU A 194 -3.69 6.33 11.40
CA GLU A 194 -3.40 5.25 12.34
C GLU A 194 -4.39 5.22 13.50
N ASP A 195 -4.85 6.39 13.96
CA ASP A 195 -5.83 6.51 15.04
C ASP A 195 -7.22 6.10 14.58
N VAL A 196 -7.58 6.45 13.33
CA VAL A 196 -8.86 6.03 12.73
C VAL A 196 -8.85 4.51 12.51
N LEU A 197 -7.74 3.93 12.01
CA LEU A 197 -7.61 2.48 11.86
C LEU A 197 -7.65 1.75 13.21
N GLN A 198 -7.02 2.31 14.26
CA GLN A 198 -7.13 1.79 15.61
C GLN A 198 -8.59 1.76 16.07
N HIS A 199 -9.30 2.87 15.87
CA HIS A 199 -10.72 2.95 16.25
C HIS A 199 -11.55 1.88 15.53
N PHE A 200 -11.34 1.72 14.21
CA PHE A 200 -12.04 0.68 13.46
C PHE A 200 -11.69 -0.72 13.94
N ASP A 201 -10.41 -1.00 14.26
CA ASP A 201 -9.96 -2.33 14.71
C ASP A 201 -10.51 -2.70 16.10
N GLU A 202 -10.44 -1.76 17.05
CA GLU A 202 -10.87 -1.98 18.45
C GLU A 202 -12.39 -2.14 18.60
N HIS A 203 -13.18 -1.52 17.69
CA HIS A 203 -14.64 -1.54 17.75
C HIS A 203 -15.28 -2.38 16.62
N PHE A 204 -14.49 -3.13 15.85
CA PHE A 204 -14.96 -3.84 14.66
C PHE A 204 -15.96 -4.94 15.01
N ASN A 205 -17.17 -4.83 14.46
CA ASN A 205 -18.17 -5.88 14.46
C ASN A 205 -18.35 -6.43 13.03
N PRO A 206 -17.96 -7.69 12.75
CA PRO A 206 -18.01 -8.26 11.40
C PRO A 206 -19.43 -8.40 10.81
N GLU A 207 -20.48 -8.29 11.63
CA GLU A 207 -21.86 -8.40 11.19
C GLU A 207 -22.46 -7.06 10.73
N THR A 208 -22.01 -5.96 11.32
CA THR A 208 -22.63 -4.63 11.13
C THR A 208 -21.73 -3.60 10.47
N ASP A 209 -20.41 -3.79 10.53
CA ASP A 209 -19.47 -2.77 10.10
C ASP A 209 -18.96 -3.00 8.68
N SER A 210 -18.62 -1.91 8.04
CA SER A 210 -17.97 -1.93 6.73
C SER A 210 -16.71 -2.80 6.74
N LYS A 211 -16.59 -3.67 5.73
CA LYS A 211 -15.41 -4.52 5.53
C LYS A 211 -14.39 -3.91 4.56
N VAL A 212 -14.65 -2.73 4.01
CA VAL A 212 -13.77 -2.10 3.03
C VAL A 212 -13.25 -0.78 3.56
N LYS A 213 -11.93 -0.61 3.59
CA LYS A 213 -11.28 0.63 4.01
C LYS A 213 -10.42 1.16 2.86
N LEU A 214 -10.65 2.39 2.45
CA LEU A 214 -9.82 3.09 1.48
C LEU A 214 -9.07 4.22 2.16
N LEU A 215 -7.78 4.35 1.85
CA LEU A 215 -6.90 5.31 2.50
C LEU A 215 -6.20 6.19 1.46
N TYR A 216 -6.16 7.49 1.72
CA TYR A 216 -5.26 8.41 1.05
C TYR A 216 -4.30 9.02 2.07
N ILE A 217 -3.04 8.64 2.00
CA ILE A 217 -2.03 8.87 3.02
C ILE A 217 -0.99 9.87 2.52
N GLU A 218 -0.85 11.01 3.18
CA GLU A 218 0.23 11.97 2.93
C GLU A 218 1.44 11.72 3.85
N ASN A 219 1.19 11.39 5.11
CA ASN A 219 2.22 11.07 6.09
C ASN A 219 1.83 9.87 6.94
N ILE A 220 2.80 9.10 7.38
CA ILE A 220 2.65 8.02 8.36
C ILE A 220 3.46 8.43 9.58
N SER A 221 2.77 8.79 10.66
CA SER A 221 3.40 9.27 11.89
C SER A 221 3.83 8.12 12.79
N ASN A 222 3.05 7.04 12.82
CA ASN A 222 3.33 5.84 13.59
C ASN A 222 3.15 4.58 12.73
N PRO A 223 4.23 4.13 12.03
CA PRO A 223 4.17 2.95 11.17
C PRO A 223 3.78 1.66 11.91
N ASP A 224 4.26 1.46 13.13
CA ASP A 224 3.95 0.27 13.92
C ASP A 224 2.46 0.18 14.25
N LYS A 225 1.86 1.30 14.63
CA LYS A 225 0.43 1.41 14.90
C LYS A 225 -0.41 1.12 13.64
N LEU A 226 -0.01 1.72 12.50
CA LEU A 226 -0.66 1.46 11.22
C LEU A 226 -0.56 -0.02 10.85
N LEU A 227 0.64 -0.60 10.93
CA LEU A 227 0.89 -2.02 10.65
C LEU A 227 0.02 -2.93 11.51
N TYR A 228 0.00 -2.68 12.82
CA TYR A 228 -0.73 -3.50 13.78
C TYR A 228 -2.24 -3.51 13.49
N HIS A 229 -2.86 -2.33 13.43
CA HIS A 229 -4.32 -2.22 13.30
C HIS A 229 -4.81 -2.57 11.89
N ALA A 230 -4.08 -2.21 10.83
CA ALA A 230 -4.43 -2.61 9.48
C ALA A 230 -4.34 -4.14 9.30
N SER A 231 -3.27 -4.77 9.81
CA SER A 231 -3.12 -6.23 9.76
C SER A 231 -4.23 -6.95 10.53
N ASN A 232 -4.61 -6.45 11.71
CA ASN A 232 -5.69 -7.02 12.49
C ASN A 232 -7.05 -6.91 11.79
N LEU A 233 -7.37 -5.73 11.23
CA LEU A 233 -8.59 -5.54 10.44
C LEU A 233 -8.66 -6.52 9.28
N ILE A 234 -7.55 -6.72 8.54
CA ILE A 234 -7.52 -7.65 7.41
C ILE A 234 -7.70 -9.09 7.88
N ARG A 235 -7.10 -9.49 9.02
CA ARG A 235 -7.30 -10.83 9.62
C ARG A 235 -8.75 -11.03 10.10
N LYS A 236 -9.45 -9.97 10.49
CA LYS A 236 -10.88 -9.98 10.83
C LYS A 236 -11.79 -9.99 9.60
N GLY A 237 -11.25 -10.01 8.38
CA GLY A 237 -11.98 -10.09 7.11
C GLY A 237 -12.20 -8.74 6.42
N CYS A 238 -11.59 -7.67 6.88
CA CYS A 238 -11.57 -6.41 6.14
C CYS A 238 -10.63 -6.47 4.94
N ARG A 239 -10.86 -5.59 3.96
CA ARG A 239 -10.03 -5.36 2.79
C ARG A 239 -9.60 -3.91 2.78
N ILE A 240 -8.31 -3.64 2.66
CA ILE A 240 -7.74 -2.29 2.76
C ILE A 240 -6.94 -1.99 1.51
N ALA A 241 -7.21 -0.83 0.89
CA ALA A 241 -6.41 -0.30 -0.20
C ALA A 241 -5.97 1.14 0.12
N ALA A 242 -4.78 1.52 -0.33
CA ALA A 242 -4.21 2.81 -0.02
C ALA A 242 -3.41 3.43 -1.16
N ILE A 243 -3.53 4.75 -1.29
CA ILE A 243 -2.57 5.58 -2.00
C ILE A 243 -1.65 6.24 -0.97
N LYS A 244 -0.33 6.19 -1.21
CA LYS A 244 0.64 7.03 -0.50
C LYS A 244 1.13 8.13 -1.44
N ALA A 245 0.87 9.38 -1.09
CA ALA A 245 1.37 10.54 -1.83
C ALA A 245 2.91 10.64 -1.72
N GLY A 246 3.58 11.14 -2.76
CA GLY A 246 5.02 11.35 -2.74
C GLY A 246 5.84 10.07 -2.90
N SER A 247 5.50 9.23 -3.89
CA SER A 247 6.18 7.95 -4.16
C SER A 247 7.50 8.10 -4.95
N SER A 248 7.79 9.27 -5.50
CA SER A 248 9.05 9.58 -6.17
C SER A 248 9.80 10.66 -5.41
N GLU A 249 11.10 10.83 -5.67
CA GLU A 249 11.89 11.89 -5.05
C GLU A 249 11.29 13.29 -5.29
N SER A 250 10.87 13.56 -6.53
CA SER A 250 10.18 14.81 -6.86
C SER A 250 8.81 14.92 -6.20
N GLY A 251 8.06 13.83 -6.14
CA GLY A 251 6.77 13.76 -5.45
C GLY A 251 6.93 13.92 -3.93
N SER A 252 7.97 13.35 -3.34
CA SER A 252 8.31 13.52 -1.92
C SER A 252 8.62 14.98 -1.58
N ARG A 253 9.43 15.66 -2.41
CA ARG A 253 9.68 17.11 -2.25
C ARG A 253 8.39 17.93 -2.34
N ALA A 254 7.52 17.62 -3.30
CA ALA A 254 6.24 18.30 -3.45
C ALA A 254 5.31 18.07 -2.24
N ALA A 255 5.20 16.83 -1.76
CA ALA A 255 4.40 16.47 -0.59
C ALA A 255 4.92 17.15 0.68
N SER A 256 6.24 17.14 0.91
CA SER A 256 6.87 17.81 2.07
C SER A 256 6.68 19.31 2.05
N SER A 257 6.75 19.94 0.87
CA SER A 257 6.49 21.38 0.71
C SER A 257 5.02 21.75 0.99
N HIS A 258 4.10 20.82 0.72
CA HIS A 258 2.66 21.04 0.92
C HIS A 258 2.21 20.79 2.37
N THR A 259 2.80 19.79 3.04
CA THR A 259 2.34 19.35 4.37
C THR A 259 3.25 19.81 5.51
N GLY A 260 4.42 20.37 5.20
CA GLY A 260 5.45 20.73 6.19
C GLY A 260 6.10 19.51 6.90
N ALA A 261 5.74 18.28 6.53
CA ALA A 261 6.26 17.06 7.12
C ALA A 261 7.31 16.39 6.21
N ILE A 262 8.31 15.74 6.82
CA ILE A 262 9.29 14.94 6.07
C ILE A 262 8.58 13.69 5.52
N ALA A 263 8.60 13.52 4.20
CA ALA A 263 8.00 12.35 3.55
C ALA A 263 8.80 11.08 3.88
N SER A 264 8.07 9.99 4.14
CA SER A 264 8.66 8.67 4.34
C SER A 264 9.22 8.11 3.02
N SER A 265 10.28 7.29 3.09
CA SER A 265 10.81 6.64 1.88
C SER A 265 9.78 5.71 1.26
N ASP A 266 9.73 5.67 -0.07
CA ASP A 266 8.73 4.88 -0.80
C ASP A 266 8.92 3.39 -0.60
N SER A 267 10.18 2.93 -0.49
CA SER A 267 10.52 1.53 -0.20
C SER A 267 10.04 1.07 1.19
N ALA A 268 10.11 1.96 2.19
CA ALA A 268 9.61 1.67 3.53
C ALA A 268 8.08 1.55 3.55
N VAL A 269 7.40 2.45 2.83
CA VAL A 269 5.94 2.40 2.70
C VAL A 269 5.49 1.14 1.94
N GLU A 270 6.17 0.78 0.86
CA GLU A 270 5.90 -0.46 0.12
C GLU A 270 6.06 -1.68 1.02
N ALA A 271 7.18 -1.74 1.77
CA ALA A 271 7.45 -2.82 2.71
C ALA A 271 6.37 -2.92 3.81
N LEU A 272 5.94 -1.76 4.34
CA LEU A 272 4.86 -1.68 5.34
C LEU A 272 3.53 -2.22 4.78
N PHE A 273 3.13 -1.74 3.59
CA PHE A 273 1.86 -2.15 2.98
C PHE A 273 1.86 -3.65 2.66
N ARG A 274 2.95 -4.18 2.11
CA ARG A 274 3.10 -5.62 1.87
C ARG A 274 2.98 -6.42 3.17
N LYS A 275 3.67 -5.98 4.23
CA LYS A 275 3.63 -6.64 5.55
C LYS A 275 2.24 -6.60 6.18
N ALA A 276 1.52 -5.50 6.00
CA ALA A 276 0.17 -5.33 6.50
C ALA A 276 -0.91 -6.03 5.66
N GLY A 277 -0.63 -6.36 4.39
CA GLY A 277 -1.61 -6.88 3.45
C GLY A 277 -2.49 -5.79 2.81
N ILE A 278 -2.01 -4.55 2.77
CA ILE A 278 -2.69 -3.40 2.16
C ILE A 278 -2.45 -3.40 0.65
N VAL A 279 -3.50 -3.33 -0.16
CA VAL A 279 -3.36 -3.16 -1.62
C VAL A 279 -2.91 -1.74 -1.92
N ARG A 280 -1.73 -1.61 -2.52
CA ARG A 280 -1.17 -0.32 -2.89
C ARG A 280 -1.73 0.15 -4.21
N CYS A 281 -2.23 1.39 -4.25
CA CYS A 281 -2.74 2.06 -5.45
C CYS A 281 -1.91 3.32 -5.75
N PHE A 282 -1.78 3.67 -7.04
CA PHE A 282 -0.97 4.80 -7.50
C PHE A 282 -1.81 5.93 -8.12
N SER A 283 -3.11 5.71 -8.30
CA SER A 283 -4.04 6.70 -8.83
C SER A 283 -5.40 6.62 -8.15
N ARG A 284 -6.18 7.71 -8.24
CA ARG A 284 -7.57 7.77 -7.78
C ARG A 284 -8.43 6.71 -8.47
N GLU A 285 -8.17 6.52 -9.77
CA GLU A 285 -8.86 5.52 -10.59
C GLU A 285 -8.61 4.11 -10.08
N GLU A 286 -7.36 3.76 -9.79
CA GLU A 286 -7.02 2.46 -9.20
C GLU A 286 -7.67 2.27 -7.83
N LEU A 287 -7.56 3.26 -6.93
CA LEU A 287 -8.13 3.17 -5.58
C LEU A 287 -9.64 2.94 -5.61
N THR A 288 -10.37 3.70 -6.44
CA THR A 288 -11.82 3.57 -6.53
C THR A 288 -12.24 2.28 -7.24
N THR A 289 -11.47 1.81 -8.24
CA THR A 289 -11.70 0.51 -8.89
C THR A 289 -11.45 -0.65 -7.93
N VAL A 290 -10.35 -0.63 -7.17
CA VAL A 290 -10.09 -1.61 -6.09
C VAL A 290 -11.21 -1.56 -5.04
N GLY A 291 -11.66 -0.36 -4.66
CA GLY A 291 -12.80 -0.18 -3.76
C GLY A 291 -14.06 -0.84 -4.28
N CYS A 292 -14.39 -0.68 -5.56
CA CYS A 292 -15.52 -1.34 -6.20
C CYS A 292 -15.38 -2.87 -6.17
N ILE A 293 -14.19 -3.41 -6.52
CA ILE A 293 -13.92 -4.86 -6.44
C ILE A 293 -14.12 -5.36 -5.00
N PHE A 294 -13.69 -4.60 -4.01
CA PHE A 294 -13.81 -4.98 -2.61
C PHE A 294 -15.26 -5.02 -2.09
N THR A 295 -16.20 -4.36 -2.73
CA THR A 295 -17.63 -4.45 -2.37
C THR A 295 -18.32 -5.68 -2.96
N LEU A 296 -17.70 -6.37 -3.91
CA LEU A 296 -18.19 -7.61 -4.48
C LEU A 296 -17.77 -8.84 -3.65
N PRO A 297 -18.37 -10.02 -3.87
CA PRO A 297 -17.91 -11.27 -3.26
C PRO A 297 -16.42 -11.49 -3.48
N GLU A 298 -15.75 -12.12 -2.51
CA GLU A 298 -14.30 -12.34 -2.55
C GLU A 298 -13.92 -13.28 -3.71
N LEU A 299 -12.91 -12.87 -4.48
CA LEU A 299 -12.30 -13.70 -5.52
C LEU A 299 -11.44 -14.78 -4.87
N LYS A 300 -11.85 -16.06 -5.00
CA LYS A 300 -11.19 -17.19 -4.35
C LYS A 300 -10.16 -17.90 -5.21
N GLY A 301 -10.13 -17.64 -6.52
CA GLY A 301 -9.21 -18.26 -7.46
C GLY A 301 -8.75 -17.30 -8.54
N ARG A 302 -8.21 -17.80 -9.63
CA ARG A 302 -7.59 -17.00 -10.70
C ARG A 302 -8.22 -17.19 -12.07
N ASN A 303 -9.26 -18.04 -12.21
CA ASN A 303 -9.84 -18.44 -13.48
C ASN A 303 -11.09 -17.62 -13.76
N PHE A 304 -11.07 -16.85 -14.83
CA PHE A 304 -12.17 -15.98 -15.25
C PHE A 304 -12.91 -16.55 -16.45
N ALA A 305 -14.25 -16.54 -16.41
CA ALA A 305 -15.07 -16.56 -17.61
C ALA A 305 -15.38 -15.11 -18.02
N ILE A 306 -15.32 -14.84 -19.31
CA ILE A 306 -15.70 -13.55 -19.88
C ILE A 306 -16.96 -13.78 -20.71
N VAL A 307 -18.05 -13.11 -20.34
CA VAL A 307 -19.31 -13.09 -21.12
C VAL A 307 -19.43 -11.74 -21.79
N THR A 308 -19.51 -11.70 -23.09
CA THR A 308 -19.55 -10.44 -23.84
C THR A 308 -20.50 -10.54 -25.04
N HIS A 309 -21.03 -9.41 -25.47
CA HIS A 309 -21.74 -9.26 -26.75
C HIS A 309 -20.84 -8.54 -27.80
N ALA A 310 -19.58 -8.26 -27.45
CA ALA A 310 -18.62 -7.56 -28.30
C ALA A 310 -17.24 -8.20 -28.17
N GLY A 311 -16.74 -8.82 -29.24
CA GLY A 311 -15.50 -9.59 -29.21
C GLY A 311 -14.25 -8.79 -28.87
N GLY A 312 -14.13 -7.54 -29.38
CA GLY A 312 -12.95 -6.69 -29.16
C GLY A 312 -12.60 -6.43 -27.70
N PRO A 313 -13.52 -5.89 -26.88
CA PRO A 313 -13.31 -5.73 -25.44
C PRO A 313 -13.02 -7.05 -24.71
N GLY A 314 -13.65 -8.17 -25.13
CA GLY A 314 -13.35 -9.50 -24.58
C GLY A 314 -11.89 -9.91 -24.78
N VAL A 315 -11.32 -9.63 -25.96
CA VAL A 315 -9.89 -9.89 -26.25
C VAL A 315 -8.99 -8.98 -25.39
N MET A 316 -9.30 -7.68 -25.28
CA MET A 316 -8.54 -6.74 -24.43
C MET A 316 -8.53 -7.17 -22.96
N LEU A 317 -9.67 -7.61 -22.44
CA LEU A 317 -9.75 -8.12 -21.06
C LEU A 317 -8.92 -9.39 -20.89
N THR A 318 -9.01 -10.34 -21.84
CA THR A 318 -8.23 -11.59 -21.83
C THR A 318 -6.73 -11.31 -21.76
N ASP A 319 -6.24 -10.39 -22.60
CA ASP A 319 -4.84 -10.01 -22.64
C ASP A 319 -4.40 -9.36 -21.31
N ALA A 320 -5.21 -8.46 -20.78
CA ALA A 320 -4.90 -7.75 -19.55
C ALA A 320 -4.88 -8.68 -18.32
N LEU A 321 -5.87 -9.59 -18.21
CA LEU A 321 -5.92 -10.61 -17.17
C LEU A 321 -4.68 -11.52 -17.24
N SER A 322 -4.37 -12.05 -18.43
CA SER A 322 -3.23 -12.94 -18.64
C SER A 322 -1.89 -12.29 -18.30
N LYS A 323 -1.66 -11.04 -18.72
CA LYS A 323 -0.48 -10.25 -18.34
C LYS A 323 -0.41 -10.00 -16.82
N GLY A 324 -1.56 -9.89 -16.18
CA GLY A 324 -1.71 -9.72 -14.75
C GLY A 324 -1.47 -10.99 -13.92
N GLY A 325 -1.35 -12.17 -14.55
CA GLY A 325 -1.20 -13.46 -13.89
C GLY A 325 -2.52 -14.08 -13.45
N LEU A 326 -3.62 -13.67 -14.10
CA LEU A 326 -4.95 -14.28 -14.01
C LEU A 326 -5.20 -15.12 -15.26
N ASN A 327 -6.08 -16.12 -15.18
CA ASN A 327 -6.29 -17.06 -16.24
C ASN A 327 -7.66 -16.86 -16.91
N VAL A 328 -7.71 -17.08 -18.21
CA VAL A 328 -8.94 -17.20 -18.98
C VAL A 328 -8.92 -18.61 -19.61
N PRO A 329 -9.31 -19.66 -18.86
CA PRO A 329 -9.19 -21.02 -19.31
C PRO A 329 -10.12 -21.29 -20.49
N LYS A 330 -9.68 -22.15 -21.41
CA LYS A 330 -10.52 -22.62 -22.53
C LYS A 330 -11.69 -23.41 -21.99
N ILE A 331 -12.89 -23.07 -22.47
CA ILE A 331 -14.13 -23.80 -22.18
C ILE A 331 -14.42 -24.71 -23.36
N GLU A 332 -14.55 -26.02 -23.10
CA GLU A 332 -14.81 -27.03 -24.06
C GLU A 332 -15.53 -28.24 -23.42
N GLY A 333 -16.05 -29.14 -24.22
CA GLY A 333 -16.75 -30.33 -23.74
C GLY A 333 -18.28 -30.26 -23.90
N PRO A 334 -19.00 -31.26 -23.40
CA PRO A 334 -20.47 -31.40 -23.60
C PRO A 334 -21.24 -30.17 -23.11
N GLU A 335 -20.85 -29.60 -21.97
CA GLU A 335 -21.51 -28.42 -21.36
C GLU A 335 -21.34 -27.18 -22.25
N ALA A 336 -20.17 -27.05 -22.91
CA ALA A 336 -19.93 -25.96 -23.86
C ALA A 336 -20.79 -26.12 -25.13
N ASP A 337 -20.91 -27.34 -25.63
CA ASP A 337 -21.76 -27.65 -26.79
C ASP A 337 -23.25 -27.43 -26.46
N GLU A 338 -23.67 -27.78 -25.26
CA GLU A 338 -25.02 -27.52 -24.76
C GLU A 338 -25.32 -26.02 -24.65
N LEU A 339 -24.39 -25.23 -24.08
CA LEU A 339 -24.52 -23.78 -24.07
C LEU A 339 -24.60 -23.19 -25.47
N LYS A 340 -23.75 -23.66 -26.39
CA LYS A 340 -23.72 -23.19 -27.77
C LYS A 340 -25.07 -23.42 -28.49
N ALA A 341 -25.74 -24.54 -28.21
CA ALA A 341 -27.05 -24.84 -28.78
C ALA A 341 -28.17 -23.91 -28.29
N LYS A 342 -27.97 -23.22 -27.15
CA LYS A 342 -28.92 -22.26 -26.57
C LYS A 342 -28.65 -20.80 -26.99
N LEU A 343 -27.54 -20.57 -27.67
CA LEU A 343 -27.17 -19.26 -28.18
C LEU A 343 -27.46 -19.14 -29.68
N PHE A 344 -27.40 -17.90 -30.20
CA PHE A 344 -27.57 -17.71 -31.64
C PHE A 344 -26.43 -18.34 -32.44
N PRO A 345 -26.75 -18.84 -33.68
CA PRO A 345 -25.71 -19.33 -34.59
C PRO A 345 -24.63 -18.26 -34.83
N GLY A 346 -23.39 -18.65 -34.69
CA GLY A 346 -22.23 -17.75 -34.77
C GLY A 346 -21.66 -17.30 -33.41
N SER A 347 -22.38 -17.54 -32.31
CA SER A 347 -21.87 -17.34 -30.96
C SER A 347 -20.65 -18.21 -30.68
N ALA A 348 -19.70 -17.70 -29.87
CA ALA A 348 -18.53 -18.44 -29.40
C ALA A 348 -18.67 -18.76 -27.91
N VAL A 349 -18.25 -19.97 -27.51
CA VAL A 349 -18.35 -20.45 -26.11
C VAL A 349 -17.00 -20.86 -25.52
N ALA A 350 -15.91 -20.70 -26.27
CA ALA A 350 -14.61 -21.21 -25.87
C ALA A 350 -13.87 -20.34 -24.80
N ASN A 351 -14.50 -19.29 -24.32
CA ASN A 351 -13.98 -18.25 -23.41
C ASN A 351 -12.93 -17.36 -24.11
N PRO A 352 -13.29 -16.09 -24.42
CA PRO A 352 -14.55 -15.39 -24.07
C PRO A 352 -15.81 -16.05 -24.69
N ILE A 353 -16.91 -16.05 -23.91
CA ILE A 353 -18.24 -16.44 -24.40
C ILE A 353 -18.83 -15.20 -25.08
N ASP A 354 -18.84 -15.20 -26.42
CA ASP A 354 -19.40 -14.12 -27.24
C ASP A 354 -20.82 -14.48 -27.69
N ILE A 355 -21.80 -13.79 -27.09
CA ILE A 355 -23.23 -14.00 -27.43
C ILE A 355 -23.68 -13.14 -28.61
N LEU A 356 -22.78 -12.48 -29.30
CA LEU A 356 -22.98 -11.55 -30.41
C LEU A 356 -23.73 -10.25 -30.03
N ALA A 357 -23.62 -9.23 -30.87
CA ALA A 357 -24.34 -7.95 -30.69
C ALA A 357 -25.87 -8.07 -30.73
N THR A 358 -26.39 -9.18 -31.24
CA THR A 358 -27.80 -9.51 -31.27
C THR A 358 -28.26 -10.40 -30.12
N GLY A 359 -27.33 -10.76 -29.22
CA GLY A 359 -27.62 -11.57 -28.04
C GLY A 359 -28.68 -10.92 -27.15
N THR A 360 -29.61 -11.74 -26.65
CA THR A 360 -30.73 -11.28 -25.82
C THR A 360 -30.36 -11.26 -24.34
N ALA A 361 -31.14 -10.54 -23.52
CA ALA A 361 -31.04 -10.60 -22.07
C ALA A 361 -31.14 -12.02 -21.51
N GLU A 362 -32.03 -12.84 -22.08
CA GLU A 362 -32.17 -14.25 -21.73
C GLU A 362 -30.88 -15.05 -21.98
N GLN A 363 -30.26 -14.85 -23.14
CA GLN A 363 -29.01 -15.53 -23.51
C GLN A 363 -27.84 -15.08 -22.61
N LEU A 364 -27.80 -13.81 -22.19
CA LEU A 364 -26.89 -13.32 -21.20
C LEU A 364 -27.04 -14.08 -19.87
N GLY A 365 -28.29 -14.22 -19.39
CA GLY A 365 -28.60 -14.99 -18.19
C GLY A 365 -28.18 -16.45 -18.27
N ILE A 366 -28.48 -17.11 -19.38
CA ILE A 366 -28.07 -18.51 -19.64
C ILE A 366 -26.55 -18.66 -19.60
N ALA A 367 -25.80 -17.75 -20.26
CA ALA A 367 -24.35 -17.80 -20.29
C ALA A 367 -23.74 -17.64 -18.86
N ILE A 368 -24.31 -16.75 -18.06
CA ILE A 368 -23.90 -16.55 -16.66
C ILE A 368 -24.19 -17.80 -15.83
N ASP A 369 -25.38 -18.43 -16.01
CA ASP A 369 -25.76 -19.65 -15.29
C ASP A 369 -24.80 -20.81 -15.58
N TYR A 370 -24.38 -20.96 -16.84
CA TYR A 370 -23.38 -21.97 -17.18
C TYR A 370 -22.03 -21.71 -16.52
N CYS A 371 -21.60 -20.43 -16.48
CA CYS A 371 -20.38 -20.05 -15.78
C CYS A 371 -20.47 -20.29 -14.26
N GLU A 372 -21.63 -20.10 -13.66
CA GLU A 372 -21.85 -20.34 -12.23
C GLU A 372 -21.90 -21.85 -11.92
N HIS A 373 -22.65 -22.63 -12.68
CA HIS A 373 -23.05 -23.97 -12.27
C HIS A 373 -22.35 -25.10 -13.02
N GLN A 374 -22.02 -24.92 -14.31
CA GLN A 374 -21.49 -25.98 -15.15
C GLN A 374 -19.97 -25.92 -15.27
N PHE A 375 -19.39 -24.75 -15.48
CA PHE A 375 -17.95 -24.58 -15.64
C PHE A 375 -17.25 -24.49 -14.29
N LYS A 376 -16.92 -25.66 -13.72
CA LYS A 376 -16.42 -25.77 -12.33
C LYS A 376 -15.05 -25.13 -12.10
N ASP A 377 -14.24 -25.06 -13.16
CA ASP A 377 -12.91 -24.46 -13.10
C ASP A 377 -12.92 -22.91 -13.11
N ILE A 378 -14.09 -22.30 -13.27
CA ILE A 378 -14.26 -20.85 -13.25
C ILE A 378 -14.46 -20.36 -11.80
N ASP A 379 -13.70 -19.37 -11.43
CA ASP A 379 -13.74 -18.72 -10.09
C ASP A 379 -14.52 -17.41 -10.10
N ALA A 380 -14.59 -16.73 -11.26
CA ALA A 380 -15.20 -15.41 -11.41
C ALA A 380 -15.74 -15.19 -12.82
N ILE A 381 -16.69 -14.27 -12.95
CA ILE A 381 -17.36 -13.95 -14.20
C ILE A 381 -17.20 -12.46 -14.48
N ALA A 382 -16.62 -12.09 -15.62
CA ALA A 382 -16.61 -10.73 -16.12
C ALA A 382 -17.67 -10.58 -17.21
N VAL A 383 -18.57 -9.62 -17.07
CA VAL A 383 -19.65 -9.38 -18.01
C VAL A 383 -19.45 -8.04 -18.70
N ILE A 384 -19.16 -8.07 -20.00
CA ILE A 384 -19.03 -6.86 -20.82
C ILE A 384 -20.30 -6.68 -21.64
N TYR A 385 -21.08 -5.64 -21.31
CA TYR A 385 -22.36 -5.41 -21.97
C TYR A 385 -22.65 -3.92 -22.18
N GLY A 386 -22.74 -3.50 -23.44
CA GLY A 386 -23.00 -2.12 -23.82
C GLY A 386 -23.97 -2.04 -25.01
N THR A 387 -24.05 -0.91 -25.68
CA THR A 387 -24.90 -0.72 -26.86
C THR A 387 -24.25 0.25 -27.85
N PRO A 388 -24.44 0.02 -29.16
CA PRO A 388 -24.13 1.02 -30.18
C PRO A 388 -25.23 2.12 -30.28
N GLY A 389 -26.24 2.13 -29.37
CA GLY A 389 -27.35 3.07 -29.35
C GLY A 389 -28.57 2.65 -30.14
N LEU A 390 -28.65 1.39 -30.58
CA LEU A 390 -29.80 0.86 -31.35
C LEU A 390 -30.84 0.21 -30.47
N THR A 391 -30.47 -0.26 -29.27
CA THR A 391 -31.36 -0.98 -28.35
C THR A 391 -31.23 -0.41 -26.93
N GLN A 392 -32.32 -0.44 -26.18
CA GLN A 392 -32.31 -0.18 -24.74
C GLN A 392 -31.74 -1.36 -23.98
N LEU A 393 -31.06 -1.13 -22.85
CA LEU A 393 -30.36 -2.15 -22.08
C LEU A 393 -31.04 -2.51 -20.75
N TYR A 394 -32.20 -1.96 -20.45
CA TYR A 394 -32.88 -2.20 -19.17
C TYR A 394 -33.08 -3.67 -18.85
N GLU A 395 -33.56 -4.49 -19.85
CA GLU A 395 -33.78 -5.91 -19.64
C GLU A 395 -32.49 -6.69 -19.38
N ALA A 396 -31.41 -6.37 -20.12
CA ALA A 396 -30.11 -7.02 -19.92
C ALA A 396 -29.49 -6.67 -18.56
N TYR A 397 -29.61 -5.41 -18.15
CA TYR A 397 -29.11 -4.95 -16.86
C TYR A 397 -29.96 -5.45 -15.69
N GLU A 398 -31.27 -5.67 -15.91
CA GLU A 398 -32.13 -6.33 -14.93
C GLU A 398 -31.70 -7.81 -14.73
N VAL A 399 -31.49 -8.55 -15.82
CA VAL A 399 -30.96 -9.92 -15.75
C VAL A 399 -29.61 -9.96 -15.04
N LEU A 400 -28.69 -9.02 -15.37
CA LEU A 400 -27.41 -8.93 -14.69
C LEU A 400 -27.57 -8.64 -13.19
N HIS A 401 -28.49 -7.74 -12.83
CA HIS A 401 -28.83 -7.47 -11.42
C HIS A 401 -29.27 -8.74 -10.69
N GLN A 402 -30.20 -9.50 -11.25
CA GLN A 402 -30.69 -10.73 -10.64
C GLN A 402 -29.56 -11.77 -10.50
N LYS A 403 -28.73 -11.95 -11.55
CA LYS A 403 -27.62 -12.89 -11.50
C LYS A 403 -26.56 -12.49 -10.47
N MET A 404 -26.29 -11.21 -10.26
CA MET A 404 -25.40 -10.73 -9.20
C MET A 404 -25.94 -11.01 -7.79
N LEU A 405 -27.26 -11.12 -7.61
CA LEU A 405 -27.88 -11.51 -6.34
C LEU A 405 -27.88 -13.02 -6.11
N GLU A 406 -28.01 -13.82 -7.18
CA GLU A 406 -28.15 -15.27 -7.12
C GLU A 406 -26.81 -16.02 -7.09
N CYS A 407 -25.82 -15.56 -7.88
CA CYS A 407 -24.55 -16.23 -8.05
C CYS A 407 -23.64 -16.08 -6.82
N LYS A 408 -22.89 -17.14 -6.53
CA LYS A 408 -21.87 -17.18 -5.47
C LYS A 408 -20.50 -16.69 -5.98
N LYS A 409 -20.21 -16.95 -7.26
CA LYS A 409 -19.00 -16.45 -7.92
C LYS A 409 -19.14 -14.94 -8.11
N PRO A 410 -18.08 -14.15 -7.86
CA PRO A 410 -18.13 -12.71 -8.10
C PRO A 410 -18.37 -12.43 -9.58
N ILE A 411 -19.32 -11.53 -9.85
CA ILE A 411 -19.60 -11.01 -11.20
C ILE A 411 -19.08 -9.57 -11.26
N PHE A 412 -18.24 -9.30 -12.25
CA PHE A 412 -17.67 -7.98 -12.50
C PHE A 412 -18.38 -7.34 -13.70
N PRO A 413 -19.33 -6.40 -13.46
CA PRO A 413 -20.07 -5.74 -14.55
C PRO A 413 -19.20 -4.67 -15.22
N ILE A 414 -18.95 -4.82 -16.51
CA ILE A 414 -18.23 -3.87 -17.36
C ILE A 414 -19.25 -3.26 -18.32
N LEU A 415 -19.75 -2.07 -17.98
CA LEU A 415 -20.81 -1.37 -18.69
C LEU A 415 -20.24 -0.09 -19.32
N PRO A 416 -19.62 -0.17 -20.51
CA PRO A 416 -18.84 0.92 -21.09
C PRO A 416 -19.69 2.05 -21.70
N SER A 417 -20.98 1.81 -21.98
CA SER A 417 -21.87 2.74 -22.71
C SER A 417 -22.41 3.85 -21.82
N LEU A 418 -21.54 4.55 -21.07
CA LEU A 418 -21.94 5.59 -20.10
C LEU A 418 -22.67 6.79 -20.73
N HIS A 419 -22.39 7.11 -22.01
CA HIS A 419 -23.05 8.21 -22.70
C HIS A 419 -24.36 7.76 -23.36
N THR A 420 -24.31 6.63 -24.06
CA THR A 420 -25.43 6.15 -24.88
C THR A 420 -26.51 5.45 -24.06
N ALA A 421 -26.14 4.78 -22.97
CA ALA A 421 -27.01 4.08 -22.04
C ALA A 421 -26.89 4.64 -20.59
N GLY A 422 -26.64 5.95 -20.47
CA GLY A 422 -26.46 6.59 -19.17
C GLY A 422 -27.61 6.37 -18.18
N PRO A 423 -28.88 6.51 -18.58
CA PRO A 423 -30.03 6.24 -17.70
C PRO A 423 -30.10 4.80 -17.21
N GLU A 424 -29.83 3.82 -18.07
CA GLU A 424 -29.84 2.39 -17.75
C GLU A 424 -28.71 2.05 -16.76
N VAL A 425 -27.50 2.58 -17.00
CA VAL A 425 -26.38 2.43 -16.06
C VAL A 425 -26.72 3.08 -14.73
N ALA A 426 -27.30 4.29 -14.73
CA ALA A 426 -27.68 4.98 -13.50
C ALA A 426 -28.71 4.18 -12.68
N GLU A 427 -29.71 3.57 -13.34
CA GLU A 427 -30.69 2.68 -12.70
C GLU A 427 -30.01 1.44 -12.10
N PHE A 428 -29.09 0.81 -12.82
CA PHE A 428 -28.31 -0.32 -12.33
C PHE A 428 -27.49 0.03 -11.07
N LEU A 429 -26.83 1.21 -11.07
CA LEU A 429 -26.09 1.70 -9.91
C LEU A 429 -27.00 2.03 -8.71
N GLN A 430 -28.21 2.55 -8.96
CA GLN A 430 -29.21 2.83 -7.91
C GLN A 430 -29.66 1.56 -7.18
N LYS A 431 -29.62 0.40 -7.82
CA LYS A 431 -29.89 -0.92 -7.23
C LYS A 431 -28.77 -1.40 -6.28
N GLY A 432 -27.71 -0.61 -6.12
CA GLY A 432 -26.62 -0.88 -5.18
C GLY A 432 -25.40 -1.56 -5.80
N HIS A 433 -25.34 -1.68 -7.13
CA HIS A 433 -24.21 -2.24 -7.83
C HIS A 433 -23.13 -1.21 -8.14
N VAL A 434 -21.95 -1.72 -8.49
CA VAL A 434 -20.84 -0.95 -9.02
C VAL A 434 -20.67 -1.23 -10.52
N ASN A 435 -20.01 -0.31 -11.24
CA ASN A 435 -19.68 -0.47 -12.65
C ASN A 435 -18.20 -0.24 -12.90
N PHE A 436 -17.62 -1.08 -13.74
CA PHE A 436 -16.29 -0.93 -14.31
C PHE A 436 -16.45 -0.43 -15.75
N SER A 437 -16.03 0.80 -16.02
CA SER A 437 -16.19 1.41 -17.35
C SER A 437 -15.14 0.98 -18.37
N ASP A 438 -14.06 0.32 -17.89
CA ASP A 438 -12.92 -0.12 -18.70
C ASP A 438 -12.40 -1.46 -18.20
N GLU A 439 -12.29 -2.41 -19.11
CA GLU A 439 -11.89 -3.78 -18.84
C GLU A 439 -10.42 -3.94 -18.46
N VAL A 440 -9.54 -3.10 -19.02
CA VAL A 440 -8.09 -3.15 -18.74
C VAL A 440 -7.81 -2.59 -17.35
N THR A 441 -8.50 -1.53 -16.96
CA THR A 441 -8.42 -0.95 -15.62
C THR A 441 -8.89 -1.96 -14.56
N LEU A 442 -9.98 -2.67 -14.81
CA LEU A 442 -10.46 -3.76 -13.94
C LEU A 442 -9.38 -4.86 -13.80
N ALA A 443 -8.85 -5.36 -14.91
CA ALA A 443 -7.83 -6.42 -14.90
C ALA A 443 -6.56 -5.99 -14.15
N THR A 444 -6.15 -4.74 -14.30
CA THR A 444 -5.00 -4.18 -13.58
C THR A 444 -5.24 -4.17 -12.07
N ALA A 445 -6.40 -3.69 -11.64
CA ALA A 445 -6.78 -3.66 -10.22
C ALA A 445 -6.89 -5.08 -9.62
N LEU A 446 -7.50 -6.03 -10.33
CA LEU A 446 -7.54 -7.43 -9.93
C LEU A 446 -6.13 -8.03 -9.77
N SER A 447 -5.23 -7.71 -10.69
CA SER A 447 -3.83 -8.17 -10.63
C SER A 447 -3.10 -7.63 -9.41
N GLN A 448 -3.31 -6.37 -9.06
CA GLN A 448 -2.73 -5.76 -7.85
C GLN A 448 -3.25 -6.45 -6.58
N ILE A 449 -4.55 -6.69 -6.50
CA ILE A 449 -5.17 -7.41 -5.37
C ILE A 449 -4.55 -8.81 -5.24
N MET A 450 -4.44 -9.56 -6.33
CA MET A 450 -3.93 -10.93 -6.32
C MET A 450 -2.41 -11.03 -6.05
N ARG A 451 -1.65 -9.96 -6.27
CA ARG A 451 -0.22 -9.87 -5.94
C ARG A 451 0.04 -9.39 -4.53
N THR A 452 -0.95 -8.79 -3.88
CA THR A 452 -0.80 -8.32 -2.50
C THR A 452 -0.79 -9.53 -1.56
N PRO A 453 0.28 -9.72 -0.75
CA PRO A 453 0.35 -10.83 0.17
C PRO A 453 -0.68 -10.68 1.30
N LYS A 454 -1.03 -11.79 1.94
CA LYS A 454 -1.77 -11.74 3.21
C LYS A 454 -0.91 -11.07 4.29
N PRO A 455 -1.52 -10.49 5.33
CA PRO A 455 -0.78 -9.90 6.44
C PRO A 455 0.23 -10.89 7.03
N ALA A 456 1.44 -10.43 7.29
CA ALA A 456 2.47 -11.23 7.95
C ALA A 456 1.95 -11.80 9.29
N PRO A 457 2.46 -12.95 9.75
CA PRO A 457 2.11 -13.48 11.08
C PRO A 457 2.32 -12.42 12.16
N PRO A 458 1.46 -12.36 13.19
CA PRO A 458 1.63 -11.39 14.29
C PRO A 458 2.93 -11.60 15.05
N GLU A 459 3.38 -12.83 15.16
CA GLU A 459 4.69 -13.19 15.73
C GLU A 459 5.56 -13.79 14.63
N VAL A 460 6.72 -13.16 14.42
CA VAL A 460 7.74 -13.67 13.50
C VAL A 460 8.69 -14.54 14.29
N GLN A 461 8.87 -15.80 13.87
CA GLN A 461 9.87 -16.66 14.44
C GLN A 461 11.26 -16.11 14.13
N LEU A 462 11.96 -15.64 15.15
CA LEU A 462 13.32 -15.15 15.01
C LEU A 462 14.32 -16.30 14.94
N TYR A 463 15.32 -16.17 14.08
CA TYR A 463 16.43 -17.13 14.03
C TYR A 463 17.36 -16.99 15.24
N GLY A 464 18.02 -18.11 15.60
CA GLY A 464 19.06 -18.09 16.61
C GLY A 464 20.24 -17.23 16.14
N ILE A 465 20.38 -16.04 16.72
CA ILE A 465 21.49 -15.10 16.52
C ILE A 465 22.37 -15.12 17.75
N ASN A 466 23.68 -15.05 17.58
CA ASN A 466 24.60 -14.87 18.70
C ASN A 466 24.59 -13.38 19.14
N ILE A 467 23.52 -13.00 19.84
CA ILE A 467 23.28 -11.61 20.27
C ILE A 467 24.42 -11.09 21.17
N PRO A 468 24.92 -11.84 22.19
CA PRO A 468 26.02 -11.35 23.02
C PRO A 468 27.29 -11.04 22.21
N LYS A 469 27.64 -11.91 21.23
CA LYS A 469 28.78 -11.66 20.35
C LYS A 469 28.55 -10.46 19.45
N LEU A 470 27.36 -10.34 18.87
CA LEU A 470 26.95 -9.20 18.00
C LEU A 470 27.08 -7.87 18.75
N HIS A 471 26.49 -7.75 19.94
CA HIS A 471 26.59 -6.54 20.74
C HIS A 471 28.03 -6.23 21.15
N LYS A 472 28.84 -7.24 21.51
CA LYS A 472 30.25 -7.04 21.81
C LYS A 472 31.03 -6.47 20.63
N ILE A 473 30.74 -6.94 19.40
CA ILE A 473 31.38 -6.43 18.19
C ILE A 473 30.98 -4.96 17.97
N ILE A 474 29.66 -4.67 18.00
CA ILE A 474 29.15 -3.31 17.78
C ILE A 474 29.68 -2.32 18.82
N LEU A 475 29.69 -2.69 20.10
CA LEU A 475 30.24 -1.86 21.18
C LEU A 475 31.72 -1.58 21.00
N GLY A 476 32.49 -2.51 20.43
CA GLY A 476 33.92 -2.39 20.16
C GLY A 476 34.28 -1.51 18.97
N ILE A 477 33.31 -1.06 18.16
CA ILE A 477 33.52 -0.12 17.05
C ILE A 477 33.59 1.28 17.64
N GLU A 478 34.72 1.97 17.44
CA GLU A 478 34.96 3.31 18.02
C GLU A 478 34.39 4.43 17.14
N ASP A 479 34.56 4.33 15.82
CA ASP A 479 34.18 5.38 14.86
C ASP A 479 32.92 5.01 14.08
N ASN A 480 32.08 5.99 13.82
CA ASN A 480 30.96 5.87 12.87
C ASN A 480 31.51 5.76 11.44
N GLY A 481 30.86 4.96 10.60
CA GLY A 481 31.23 4.79 9.20
C GLY A 481 31.20 3.33 8.73
N TYR A 482 31.82 3.07 7.58
CA TYR A 482 31.93 1.71 7.05
C TYR A 482 32.96 0.91 7.88
N VAL A 483 32.52 -0.24 8.36
CA VAL A 483 33.37 -1.10 9.19
C VAL A 483 34.34 -1.93 8.36
N PRO A 484 35.50 -2.33 8.93
CA PRO A 484 36.48 -3.19 8.23
C PRO A 484 35.89 -4.53 7.76
N PRO A 485 36.41 -5.13 6.66
CA PRO A 485 35.89 -6.39 6.12
C PRO A 485 35.82 -7.53 7.14
N GLN A 486 36.80 -7.64 8.04
CA GLN A 486 36.79 -8.69 9.07
C GLN A 486 35.61 -8.47 10.05
N THR A 487 35.32 -7.22 10.43
CA THR A 487 34.19 -6.91 11.29
C THR A 487 32.86 -7.23 10.61
N VAL A 488 32.74 -6.96 9.29
CA VAL A 488 31.56 -7.36 8.48
C VAL A 488 31.35 -8.87 8.57
N ARG A 489 32.42 -9.66 8.37
CA ARG A 489 32.38 -11.14 8.47
C ARG A 489 31.92 -11.60 9.85
N ASP A 490 32.47 -11.01 10.88
CA ASP A 490 32.16 -11.37 12.27
C ASP A 490 30.69 -11.06 12.60
N ILE A 491 30.16 -9.92 12.12
CA ILE A 491 28.74 -9.56 12.25
C ILE A 491 27.85 -10.56 11.52
N LEU A 492 28.12 -10.86 10.23
CA LEU A 492 27.32 -11.81 9.45
C LEU A 492 27.39 -13.22 10.02
N SER A 493 28.55 -13.63 10.54
CA SER A 493 28.72 -14.91 11.20
C SER A 493 27.89 -15.07 12.48
N CYS A 494 27.57 -13.96 13.18
CA CYS A 494 26.66 -14.01 14.33
C CYS A 494 25.25 -14.48 13.95
N ALA A 495 24.85 -14.27 12.70
CA ALA A 495 23.57 -14.74 12.15
C ALA A 495 23.67 -16.08 11.43
N GLY A 496 24.87 -16.69 11.37
CA GLY A 496 25.08 -17.93 10.62
C GLY A 496 24.90 -17.77 9.10
N ILE A 497 25.17 -16.59 8.56
CA ILE A 497 25.10 -16.33 7.13
C ILE A 497 26.35 -16.92 6.45
N PRO A 498 26.19 -17.76 5.41
CA PRO A 498 27.32 -18.38 4.73
C PRO A 498 28.23 -17.38 4.01
N LEU A 499 29.51 -17.43 4.26
CA LEU A 499 30.52 -16.54 3.68
C LEU A 499 31.53 -17.36 2.87
N VAL A 500 31.95 -16.80 1.73
CA VAL A 500 33.04 -17.44 0.97
C VAL A 500 34.31 -17.53 1.82
N PRO A 501 35.03 -18.67 1.81
CA PRO A 501 36.32 -18.73 2.47
C PRO A 501 37.29 -17.72 1.84
N GLU A 502 37.91 -16.90 2.67
CA GLU A 502 38.87 -15.88 2.26
C GLU A 502 40.02 -15.73 3.26
N MET A 503 41.11 -15.17 2.79
CA MET A 503 42.25 -14.78 3.61
C MET A 503 42.80 -13.44 3.11
N VAL A 504 43.08 -12.55 4.04
CA VAL A 504 43.79 -11.28 3.79
C VAL A 504 45.19 -11.42 4.37
N SER A 505 46.21 -11.15 3.58
CA SER A 505 47.58 -11.15 4.05
C SER A 505 48.48 -10.22 3.21
N THR A 506 49.60 -9.84 3.81
CA THR A 506 50.73 -9.20 3.14
C THR A 506 51.83 -10.21 2.77
N SER A 507 51.65 -11.51 3.10
CA SER A 507 52.54 -12.59 2.72
C SER A 507 52.00 -13.38 1.54
N LYS A 508 52.81 -13.44 0.51
CA LYS A 508 52.56 -14.22 -0.71
C LYS A 508 52.45 -15.72 -0.39
N GLU A 509 53.30 -16.20 0.51
CA GLU A 509 53.39 -17.60 0.93
C GLU A 509 52.11 -18.03 1.64
N GLU A 510 51.59 -17.19 2.56
CA GLU A 510 50.36 -17.48 3.29
C GLU A 510 49.16 -17.55 2.33
N LEU A 511 49.05 -16.60 1.41
CA LEU A 511 47.96 -16.58 0.41
C LEU A 511 48.06 -17.76 -0.55
N THR A 512 49.27 -18.17 -0.94
CA THR A 512 49.46 -19.33 -1.82
C THR A 512 49.05 -20.62 -1.09
N ALA A 513 49.46 -20.80 0.17
CA ALA A 513 49.05 -21.94 1.00
C ALA A 513 47.53 -21.98 1.21
N PHE A 514 46.91 -20.82 1.45
CA PHE A 514 45.44 -20.71 1.56
C PHE A 514 44.76 -21.10 0.24
N ALA A 515 45.23 -20.58 -0.91
CA ALA A 515 44.68 -20.87 -2.23
C ALA A 515 44.76 -22.38 -2.57
N GLN A 516 45.85 -23.04 -2.19
CA GLN A 516 45.99 -24.49 -2.32
C GLN A 516 44.98 -25.25 -1.45
N LYS A 517 44.73 -24.77 -0.22
CA LYS A 517 43.76 -25.37 0.71
C LYS A 517 42.32 -25.25 0.22
N VAL A 518 41.92 -24.09 -0.30
CA VAL A 518 40.54 -23.86 -0.78
C VAL A 518 40.30 -24.35 -2.19
N GLY A 519 41.38 -24.63 -2.94
CA GLY A 519 41.36 -25.10 -4.33
C GLY A 519 41.24 -24.00 -5.35
N TYR A 520 42.03 -24.09 -6.41
CA TYR A 520 41.94 -23.21 -7.57
C TYR A 520 40.71 -23.53 -8.43
N PRO A 521 40.15 -22.56 -9.21
CA PRO A 521 40.61 -21.18 -9.33
C PRO A 521 40.24 -20.32 -8.13
N VAL A 522 41.02 -19.26 -7.90
CA VAL A 522 40.78 -18.25 -6.86
C VAL A 522 40.67 -16.85 -7.47
N VAL A 523 40.14 -15.90 -6.67
CA VAL A 523 40.08 -14.49 -6.97
C VAL A 523 40.99 -13.76 -5.99
N ALA A 524 41.79 -12.80 -6.50
CA ALA A 524 42.55 -11.87 -5.67
C ALA A 524 41.96 -10.46 -5.75
N LYS A 525 41.90 -9.76 -4.62
CA LYS A 525 41.42 -8.39 -4.50
C LYS A 525 42.33 -7.57 -3.60
N VAL A 526 42.59 -6.33 -3.95
CA VAL A 526 43.34 -5.42 -3.07
C VAL A 526 42.51 -5.03 -1.84
N VAL A 527 43.22 -4.79 -0.72
CA VAL A 527 42.65 -4.22 0.49
C VAL A 527 43.24 -2.83 0.69
N GLY A 528 42.40 -1.83 1.03
CA GLY A 528 42.76 -0.40 1.16
C GLY A 528 41.90 0.48 0.28
N PRO A 529 42.10 0.48 -1.03
CA PRO A 529 41.28 1.30 -1.97
C PRO A 529 39.78 0.99 -1.93
N VAL A 530 38.96 2.06 -1.93
CA VAL A 530 37.50 1.92 -1.87
C VAL A 530 36.94 1.36 -3.17
N HIS A 531 37.41 1.82 -4.33
CA HIS A 531 36.98 1.39 -5.66
C HIS A 531 38.02 0.43 -6.27
N LYS A 532 38.00 -0.83 -5.83
CA LYS A 532 39.00 -1.84 -6.16
C LYS A 532 39.12 -2.12 -7.67
N SER A 533 37.99 -2.12 -8.38
CA SER A 533 37.94 -2.39 -9.82
C SER A 533 38.55 -1.25 -10.66
N ASP A 534 38.35 0.00 -10.25
CA ASP A 534 38.82 1.19 -10.99
C ASP A 534 40.36 1.30 -10.98
N VAL A 535 40.99 0.77 -9.94
CA VAL A 535 42.47 0.75 -9.81
C VAL A 535 43.09 -0.55 -10.31
N GLY A 536 42.32 -1.40 -11.00
CA GLY A 536 42.82 -2.72 -11.42
C GLY A 536 43.11 -3.66 -10.26
N GLY A 537 42.50 -3.47 -9.12
CA GLY A 537 42.73 -4.19 -7.88
C GLY A 537 41.95 -5.51 -7.76
N VAL A 538 41.38 -6.05 -8.85
CA VAL A 538 40.69 -7.34 -8.87
C VAL A 538 41.25 -8.21 -9.97
N ALA A 539 41.65 -9.46 -9.63
CA ALA A 539 42.08 -10.48 -10.58
C ALA A 539 41.22 -11.74 -10.42
N LEU A 540 40.56 -12.13 -11.49
CA LEU A 540 39.67 -13.28 -11.53
C LEU A 540 40.36 -14.48 -12.18
N ASN A 541 39.87 -15.70 -11.91
CA ASN A 541 40.27 -16.92 -12.58
C ASN A 541 41.79 -17.26 -12.45
N ILE A 542 42.34 -16.99 -11.29
CA ILE A 542 43.70 -17.35 -10.97
C ILE A 542 43.76 -18.88 -10.75
N ARG A 543 44.50 -19.60 -11.59
CA ARG A 543 44.47 -21.08 -11.65
C ARG A 543 45.69 -21.77 -11.10
N THR A 544 46.77 -21.03 -10.90
CA THR A 544 48.03 -21.60 -10.44
C THR A 544 48.68 -20.71 -9.38
N PRO A 545 49.60 -21.31 -8.54
CA PRO A 545 50.36 -20.55 -7.55
C PRO A 545 51.23 -19.45 -8.20
N GLU A 546 51.80 -19.69 -9.37
CA GLU A 546 52.67 -18.74 -10.09
C GLU A 546 51.86 -17.53 -10.56
N HIS A 547 50.65 -17.77 -11.08
CA HIS A 547 49.74 -16.70 -11.47
C HIS A 547 49.34 -15.86 -10.24
N LEU A 548 49.02 -16.51 -9.10
CA LEU A 548 48.72 -15.80 -7.87
C LEU A 548 49.89 -14.93 -7.40
N ALA A 549 51.10 -15.46 -7.48
CA ALA A 549 52.30 -14.71 -7.10
C ALA A 549 52.52 -13.45 -7.95
N LEU A 550 52.33 -13.55 -9.27
CA LEU A 550 52.42 -12.40 -10.19
C LEU A 550 51.36 -11.32 -9.88
N GLU A 551 50.12 -11.74 -9.69
CA GLU A 551 49.04 -10.81 -9.36
C GLU A 551 49.23 -10.20 -7.97
N PHE A 552 49.75 -10.94 -6.99
CA PHE A 552 50.07 -10.40 -5.67
C PHE A 552 51.11 -9.26 -5.78
N ASP A 553 52.21 -9.47 -6.51
CA ASP A 553 53.27 -8.48 -6.68
C ASP A 553 52.75 -7.23 -7.40
N ARG A 554 51.89 -7.42 -8.44
CA ARG A 554 51.23 -6.33 -9.15
C ARG A 554 50.28 -5.52 -8.21
N MET A 555 49.47 -6.22 -7.41
CA MET A 555 48.48 -5.60 -6.52
C MET A 555 49.12 -4.84 -5.37
N MET A 556 50.21 -5.39 -4.79
CA MET A 556 50.95 -4.72 -3.73
C MET A 556 51.68 -3.46 -4.20
N SER A 557 51.89 -3.30 -5.52
CA SER A 557 52.47 -2.08 -6.09
C SER A 557 51.43 -0.94 -6.31
N ILE A 558 50.14 -1.23 -6.14
CA ILE A 558 49.07 -0.23 -6.29
C ILE A 558 49.10 0.71 -5.07
N LYS A 559 48.93 1.99 -5.29
CA LYS A 559 48.96 3.01 -4.23
C LYS A 559 47.84 2.75 -3.20
N ASP A 560 48.14 2.97 -1.93
CA ASP A 560 47.25 2.82 -0.78
C ASP A 560 46.77 1.39 -0.49
N VAL A 561 47.39 0.35 -1.12
CA VAL A 561 47.09 -1.03 -0.82
C VAL A 561 47.79 -1.45 0.47
N THR A 562 47.04 -2.03 1.39
CA THR A 562 47.50 -2.50 2.71
C THR A 562 47.64 -4.02 2.78
N GLY A 563 47.16 -4.76 1.77
CA GLY A 563 47.23 -6.19 1.67
C GLY A 563 46.45 -6.73 0.47
N VAL A 564 46.55 -8.03 0.24
CA VAL A 564 45.76 -8.74 -0.78
C VAL A 564 44.83 -9.74 -0.12
N MET A 565 43.58 -9.76 -0.56
CA MET A 565 42.58 -10.75 -0.17
C MET A 565 42.54 -11.83 -1.26
N VAL A 566 42.56 -13.10 -0.89
CA VAL A 566 42.33 -14.25 -1.78
C VAL A 566 41.04 -14.95 -1.36
N GLN A 567 40.18 -15.22 -2.30
CA GLN A 567 38.92 -15.94 -2.12
C GLN A 567 38.82 -17.11 -3.10
N LYS A 568 38.10 -18.18 -2.70
CA LYS A 568 37.72 -19.23 -3.66
C LYS A 568 36.84 -18.63 -4.74
N MET A 569 37.12 -18.93 -6.01
CA MET A 569 36.26 -18.50 -7.11
C MET A 569 35.01 -19.39 -7.18
N LEU A 570 33.87 -18.81 -6.96
CA LEU A 570 32.58 -19.47 -7.10
C LEU A 570 31.92 -19.07 -8.45
N LYS A 571 31.00 -19.90 -8.92
CA LYS A 571 30.17 -19.64 -10.08
C LYS A 571 28.70 -19.72 -9.63
N GLY A 572 27.84 -18.95 -10.25
CA GLY A 572 26.43 -18.99 -9.95
C GLY A 572 25.71 -17.71 -10.41
N THR A 573 24.43 -17.65 -10.12
CA THR A 573 23.61 -16.45 -10.34
C THR A 573 23.95 -15.41 -9.28
N GLU A 574 24.26 -14.20 -9.72
CA GLU A 574 24.52 -13.08 -8.80
C GLU A 574 23.22 -12.58 -8.19
N LEU A 575 23.15 -12.55 -6.87
CA LEU A 575 22.05 -12.05 -6.08
C LEU A 575 22.49 -10.85 -5.24
N PHE A 576 21.51 -10.09 -4.80
CA PHE A 576 21.66 -8.90 -3.98
C PHE A 576 20.77 -8.98 -2.74
N ILE A 577 21.29 -8.58 -1.58
CA ILE A 577 20.53 -8.24 -0.39
C ILE A 577 21.07 -6.94 0.18
N GLY A 578 20.19 -5.94 0.34
CA GLY A 578 20.50 -4.69 1.01
C GLY A 578 19.65 -4.49 2.25
N ALA A 579 20.08 -3.58 3.12
CA ALA A 579 19.24 -3.10 4.20
C ALA A 579 19.55 -1.64 4.48
N LYS A 580 18.50 -0.88 4.85
CA LYS A 580 18.62 0.51 5.25
C LYS A 580 17.76 0.77 6.48
N TYR A 581 18.30 1.49 7.45
CA TYR A 581 17.55 1.94 8.61
C TYR A 581 16.77 3.20 8.28
N GLU A 582 15.47 3.15 8.49
CA GLU A 582 14.56 4.28 8.38
C GLU A 582 14.05 4.63 9.77
N GLU A 583 14.29 5.83 10.24
CA GLU A 583 14.11 6.27 11.63
C GLU A 583 12.74 5.89 12.24
N ARG A 584 11.66 5.98 11.44
CA ARG A 584 10.30 5.68 11.90
C ARG A 584 9.87 4.24 11.64
N PHE A 585 10.47 3.57 10.64
CA PHE A 585 10.04 2.27 10.15
C PHE A 585 10.94 1.12 10.63
N GLY A 586 12.12 1.44 11.15
CA GLY A 586 13.17 0.46 11.38
C GLY A 586 13.86 0.03 10.09
N HIS A 587 14.42 -1.18 10.04
CA HIS A 587 15.16 -1.64 8.88
C HIS A 587 14.23 -2.11 7.75
N VAL A 588 14.46 -1.56 6.56
CA VAL A 588 13.92 -2.04 5.29
C VAL A 588 14.97 -2.93 4.63
N VAL A 589 14.61 -4.19 4.41
CA VAL A 589 15.44 -5.18 3.72
C VAL A 589 15.05 -5.22 2.25
N LEU A 590 16.03 -5.21 1.37
CA LEU A 590 15.88 -5.32 -0.08
C LEU A 590 16.47 -6.62 -0.58
N CYS A 591 15.86 -7.24 -1.57
CA CYS A 591 16.44 -8.40 -2.28
C CYS A 591 16.22 -8.29 -3.79
N GLY A 592 17.10 -8.92 -4.57
CA GLY A 592 16.99 -8.89 -6.03
C GLY A 592 18.12 -9.65 -6.72
N LEU A 593 18.17 -9.51 -8.06
CA LEU A 593 19.32 -9.95 -8.85
C LEU A 593 20.48 -9.01 -8.61
N GLY A 594 21.69 -9.57 -8.45
CA GLY A 594 22.92 -8.85 -8.18
C GLY A 594 23.65 -8.34 -9.43
N GLY A 595 24.85 -7.80 -9.22
CA GLY A 595 25.71 -7.30 -10.29
C GLY A 595 25.06 -6.17 -11.08
N ILE A 596 25.28 -6.17 -12.38
CA ILE A 596 24.74 -5.12 -13.30
C ILE A 596 23.20 -5.04 -13.30
N PHE A 597 22.50 -6.11 -12.91
CA PHE A 597 21.04 -6.11 -12.90
C PHE A 597 20.45 -5.17 -11.84
N VAL A 598 21.10 -5.04 -10.66
CA VAL A 598 20.67 -4.07 -9.64
C VAL A 598 20.81 -2.64 -10.16
N GLU A 599 21.95 -2.34 -10.78
CA GLU A 599 22.27 -0.98 -11.22
C GLU A 599 21.38 -0.53 -12.39
N VAL A 600 21.17 -1.42 -13.38
CA VAL A 600 20.46 -1.09 -14.63
C VAL A 600 18.97 -1.31 -14.53
N LEU A 601 18.52 -2.49 -14.03
CA LEU A 601 17.10 -2.87 -14.04
C LEU A 601 16.35 -2.44 -12.79
N LYS A 602 17.07 -2.20 -11.67
CA LYS A 602 16.49 -1.85 -10.36
C LYS A 602 15.35 -2.79 -9.97
N ASP A 603 15.51 -4.08 -10.30
CA ASP A 603 14.53 -5.12 -9.98
C ASP A 603 14.77 -5.61 -8.57
N VAL A 604 14.20 -4.89 -7.63
CA VAL A 604 14.32 -5.16 -6.19
C VAL A 604 12.95 -5.23 -5.55
N SER A 605 12.83 -6.05 -4.53
CA SER A 605 11.67 -6.16 -3.66
C SER A 605 12.05 -5.77 -2.24
N SER A 606 11.14 -5.12 -1.52
CA SER A 606 11.36 -4.61 -0.17
C SER A 606 10.50 -5.32 0.87
N GLY A 607 11.03 -5.47 2.08
CA GLY A 607 10.32 -5.98 3.24
C GLY A 607 10.77 -5.31 4.53
N LEU A 608 9.88 -5.17 5.50
CA LEU A 608 10.14 -4.54 6.80
C LEU A 608 10.61 -5.59 7.81
N ALA A 609 11.81 -5.39 8.37
CA ALA A 609 12.36 -6.32 9.36
C ALA A 609 11.57 -6.29 10.69
N PRO A 610 11.49 -7.43 11.42
CA PRO A 610 11.93 -8.76 11.06
C PRO A 610 11.01 -9.44 10.04
N LEU A 611 11.56 -10.29 9.17
CA LEU A 611 10.84 -10.99 8.11
C LEU A 611 10.60 -12.46 8.46
N SER A 612 9.43 -12.95 8.12
CA SER A 612 9.11 -14.38 8.08
C SER A 612 9.56 -15.01 6.76
N TYR A 613 9.66 -16.35 6.70
CA TYR A 613 9.92 -17.08 5.46
C TYR A 613 8.90 -16.76 4.36
N GLY A 614 7.60 -16.71 4.72
CA GLY A 614 6.54 -16.38 3.78
C GLY A 614 6.73 -15.01 3.15
N GLU A 615 7.17 -14.01 3.92
CA GLU A 615 7.49 -12.67 3.41
C GLU A 615 8.71 -12.71 2.49
N ALA A 616 9.80 -13.40 2.89
CA ALA A 616 11.01 -13.56 2.07
C ALA A 616 10.69 -14.22 0.72
N TYR A 617 9.92 -15.32 0.70
CA TYR A 617 9.45 -15.94 -0.53
C TYR A 617 8.58 -15.00 -1.37
N SER A 618 7.67 -14.27 -0.75
CA SER A 618 6.84 -13.27 -1.44
C SER A 618 7.71 -12.17 -2.09
N MET A 619 8.78 -11.74 -1.42
CA MET A 619 9.74 -10.79 -1.97
C MET A 619 10.45 -11.37 -3.21
N ILE A 620 11.00 -12.57 -3.11
CA ILE A 620 11.69 -13.26 -4.21
C ILE A 620 10.75 -13.45 -5.42
N HIS A 621 9.55 -13.94 -5.19
CA HIS A 621 8.58 -14.23 -6.26
C HIS A 621 7.99 -12.98 -6.91
N SER A 622 8.09 -11.81 -6.25
CA SER A 622 7.63 -10.53 -6.82
C SER A 622 8.61 -9.88 -7.79
N LEU A 623 9.85 -10.38 -7.87
CA LEU A 623 10.85 -9.89 -8.81
C LEU A 623 10.43 -10.13 -10.27
N ARG A 624 10.63 -9.13 -11.14
CA ARG A 624 10.38 -9.29 -12.59
C ARG A 624 11.27 -10.36 -13.19
N GLY A 625 12.52 -10.43 -12.72
CA GLY A 625 13.51 -11.41 -13.08
C GLY A 625 13.35 -12.78 -12.44
N TYR A 626 12.26 -13.05 -11.69
CA TYR A 626 12.06 -14.33 -10.97
C TYR A 626 12.23 -15.58 -11.86
N LYS A 627 11.86 -15.49 -13.15
CA LYS A 627 12.07 -16.59 -14.10
C LYS A 627 13.56 -16.96 -14.28
N ILE A 628 14.47 -16.00 -14.10
CA ILE A 628 15.93 -16.25 -14.15
C ILE A 628 16.33 -17.08 -12.92
N LEU A 629 15.78 -16.75 -11.75
CA LEU A 629 16.06 -17.47 -10.50
C LEU A 629 15.57 -18.92 -10.55
N LYS A 630 14.44 -19.18 -11.22
CA LYS A 630 13.93 -20.53 -11.47
C LYS A 630 14.76 -21.38 -12.42
N GLY A 631 15.64 -20.75 -13.18
CA GLY A 631 16.39 -21.38 -14.27
C GLY A 631 15.65 -21.30 -15.61
N THR A 632 16.40 -21.05 -16.67
CA THR A 632 15.90 -20.91 -18.04
C THR A 632 16.87 -21.56 -19.02
N ARG A 633 16.37 -22.02 -20.17
CA ARG A 633 17.18 -22.57 -21.28
C ARG A 633 18.20 -23.65 -20.86
N GLY A 634 17.81 -24.56 -19.96
CA GLY A 634 18.66 -25.68 -19.51
C GLY A 634 19.66 -25.29 -18.41
N GLN A 635 19.64 -24.07 -17.93
CA GLN A 635 20.32 -23.68 -16.68
C GLN A 635 19.44 -24.05 -15.49
N GLN A 636 20.05 -24.65 -14.47
CA GLN A 636 19.37 -24.91 -13.21
C GLN A 636 19.08 -23.60 -12.47
N GLY A 637 17.99 -23.59 -11.71
CA GLY A 637 17.65 -22.44 -10.86
C GLY A 637 18.54 -22.36 -9.61
N ILE A 638 18.31 -21.32 -8.82
CA ILE A 638 18.98 -21.16 -7.52
C ILE A 638 18.27 -21.97 -6.43
N ASN A 639 18.95 -22.19 -5.30
CA ASN A 639 18.32 -22.66 -4.08
C ASN A 639 17.54 -21.52 -3.41
N GLU A 640 16.24 -21.40 -3.76
CA GLU A 640 15.38 -20.36 -3.24
C GLU A 640 15.19 -20.42 -1.72
N GLU A 641 15.21 -21.63 -1.14
CA GLU A 641 15.06 -21.83 0.31
C GLU A 641 16.23 -21.21 1.08
N LYS A 642 17.46 -21.47 0.63
CA LYS A 642 18.65 -20.87 1.23
C LYS A 642 18.71 -19.36 1.03
N TYR A 643 18.26 -18.86 -0.11
CA TYR A 643 18.18 -17.42 -0.33
C TYR A 643 17.18 -16.76 0.63
N ALA A 644 15.98 -17.33 0.75
CA ALA A 644 14.99 -16.88 1.73
C ALA A 644 15.51 -16.97 3.17
N GLU A 645 16.23 -18.06 3.51
CA GLU A 645 16.86 -18.22 4.83
C GLU A 645 17.84 -17.09 5.14
N ILE A 646 18.71 -16.72 4.20
CA ILE A 646 19.67 -15.62 4.40
C ILE A 646 18.94 -14.30 4.62
N ILE A 647 17.87 -14.01 3.84
CA ILE A 647 17.05 -12.80 4.01
C ILE A 647 16.46 -12.77 5.43
N VAL A 648 15.89 -13.88 5.90
CA VAL A 648 15.26 -13.95 7.23
C VAL A 648 16.31 -13.83 8.34
N ARG A 649 17.45 -14.50 8.24
CA ARG A 649 18.57 -14.39 9.19
C ARG A 649 19.09 -12.96 9.29
N LEU A 650 19.28 -12.31 8.14
CA LEU A 650 19.70 -10.91 8.08
C LEU A 650 18.68 -10.00 8.76
N SER A 651 17.41 -10.14 8.42
CA SER A 651 16.34 -9.34 9.01
C SER A 651 16.23 -9.52 10.53
N THR A 652 16.52 -10.74 11.03
CA THR A 652 16.59 -11.03 12.46
C THR A 652 17.81 -10.35 13.12
N LEU A 653 18.99 -10.40 12.48
CA LEU A 653 20.18 -9.71 12.97
C LEU A 653 19.92 -8.20 13.13
N LEU A 654 19.32 -7.57 12.12
CA LEU A 654 19.04 -6.15 12.11
C LEU A 654 18.07 -5.72 13.22
N ARG A 655 17.20 -6.60 13.69
CA ARG A 655 16.33 -6.35 14.85
C ARG A 655 17.12 -6.07 16.13
N PHE A 656 18.32 -6.64 16.25
CA PHE A 656 19.19 -6.55 17.43
C PHE A 656 20.40 -5.63 17.22
N ALA A 657 20.46 -4.91 16.09
CA ALA A 657 21.59 -4.07 15.70
C ALA A 657 21.09 -2.81 14.99
N THR A 658 20.39 -1.96 15.71
CA THR A 658 19.80 -0.70 15.17
C THR A 658 20.85 0.35 14.80
N GLU A 659 22.08 0.17 15.26
CA GLU A 659 23.25 0.95 14.90
C GLU A 659 23.70 0.71 13.45
N ILE A 660 23.33 -0.40 12.84
CA ILE A 660 23.56 -0.65 11.42
C ILE A 660 22.59 0.23 10.62
N LYS A 661 23.12 1.26 9.96
CA LYS A 661 22.30 2.20 9.16
C LYS A 661 22.14 1.76 7.73
N GLU A 662 23.18 1.11 7.19
CA GLU A 662 23.16 0.58 5.84
C GLU A 662 23.93 -0.76 5.78
N MET A 663 23.41 -1.66 4.99
CA MET A 663 24.08 -2.92 4.66
C MET A 663 23.88 -3.21 3.18
N ASP A 664 24.97 -3.57 2.51
CA ASP A 664 24.98 -3.96 1.10
C ASP A 664 25.75 -5.27 0.96
N ILE A 665 25.05 -6.32 0.56
CA ILE A 665 25.61 -7.65 0.25
C ILE A 665 25.46 -7.86 -1.26
N ASN A 666 26.54 -7.63 -1.99
CA ASN A 666 26.56 -7.68 -3.46
C ASN A 666 27.97 -7.98 -3.99
N PRO A 667 28.16 -9.18 -4.63
CA PRO A 667 27.15 -10.20 -4.84
C PRO A 667 27.07 -11.26 -3.74
N LEU A 668 25.90 -11.92 -3.67
CA LEU A 668 25.83 -13.31 -3.24
C LEU A 668 25.88 -14.16 -4.51
N LEU A 669 26.56 -15.31 -4.47
CA LEU A 669 26.53 -16.28 -5.55
C LEU A 669 25.65 -17.47 -5.17
N ALA A 670 24.73 -17.80 -6.06
CA ALA A 670 23.74 -18.85 -5.86
C ALA A 670 23.77 -19.89 -6.99
N ASP A 671 23.70 -21.15 -6.63
CA ASP A 671 23.44 -22.28 -7.51
C ASP A 671 22.26 -23.12 -6.96
N GLU A 672 22.00 -24.28 -7.54
CA GLU A 672 20.95 -25.19 -7.09
C GLU A 672 21.16 -25.78 -5.68
N ASN A 673 22.36 -25.67 -5.12
CA ASN A 673 22.72 -26.26 -3.82
C ASN A 673 22.89 -25.23 -2.73
N ASP A 674 23.56 -24.10 -3.05
CA ASP A 674 24.01 -23.15 -2.06
C ASP A 674 23.82 -21.68 -2.47
N VAL A 675 23.77 -20.79 -1.46
CA VAL A 675 23.85 -19.34 -1.59
C VAL A 675 24.91 -18.83 -0.63
N VAL A 676 25.92 -18.13 -1.16
CA VAL A 676 27.11 -17.73 -0.39
C VAL A 676 27.43 -16.26 -0.62
N VAL A 677 27.67 -15.51 0.45
CA VAL A 677 28.11 -14.11 0.40
C VAL A 677 29.56 -14.02 -0.09
N VAL A 678 29.80 -13.18 -1.10
CA VAL A 678 31.10 -12.92 -1.69
C VAL A 678 31.67 -11.56 -1.31
N ASP A 679 30.81 -10.55 -1.28
CA ASP A 679 31.19 -9.21 -0.83
C ASP A 679 30.06 -8.58 0.00
N ALA A 680 30.43 -7.83 1.03
CA ALA A 680 29.46 -7.13 1.86
C ALA A 680 30.09 -5.87 2.49
N ARG A 681 29.25 -4.87 2.69
CA ARG A 681 29.60 -3.61 3.38
C ARG A 681 28.55 -3.29 4.43
N ILE A 682 28.98 -2.76 5.56
CA ILE A 682 28.10 -2.36 6.66
C ILE A 682 28.52 -0.97 7.12
N LEU A 683 27.55 -0.07 7.16
CA LEU A 683 27.67 1.27 7.73
C LEU A 683 27.06 1.28 9.14
N ILE A 684 27.81 1.73 10.14
CA ILE A 684 27.35 1.84 11.52
C ILE A 684 27.37 3.30 11.94
N GLU A 685 26.29 3.71 12.63
CA GLU A 685 26.18 5.00 13.33
C GLU A 685 25.54 4.73 14.70
N LYS A 686 26.21 5.20 15.74
CA LYS A 686 25.77 5.08 17.14
C LYS A 686 25.03 6.31 17.62
#